data_1b3df223b29019afe16ae2eb587d9e3e
#
_entry.id   1b3df223b29019afe16ae2eb587d9e3e
#
_cell.length_a   1.000
_cell.length_b   1.000
_cell.length_c   1.000
_cell.angle_alpha   90.00
_cell.angle_beta   90.00
_cell.angle_gamma   90.00
#
_symmetry.space_group_name_H-M   'P 1'
#
loop_
_entity.id
_entity.type
_entity.pdbx_description
1 polymer ?
#
loop_
_entity_poly.entity_id
_entity_poly.type
_entity_poly.pdbx_seq_one_letter_code
_entity_poly.pdbx_strand_id
1 'polypeptide(L)'
;MGTRDVDALWQELAMENEYRSAEVSRHLKKSMVSKGSAKKSSATKSSVSRRAARVSVTLSDPVSSGREDCGTAKHEEPFSLPKVLNQLSAEQRGVRKKAAMALEAHFLRDDAAEQAPAETSGQHQNSAAETFAEMAKPLFKRFNDPVEKVREICIRISTRCIATEEDLLRYLPYLMPAITNRINSQYGYDEENQVFSRDQFLHDAFKRGRVYVPENQVARIKPDEPSEEIRLLLLGLVEAVLRNAFERRASSILHAYIFDMMLLLISGVHDDFHEINIASCRILGAISNHMVSVMKHFSVAAVRSLMPLLLHRLARVRVAVVEAIRALVTCPNVEKCKGSGTEAIVDLIGHRDENVIPVASFYTTEVRLNYFAKLDQDRNPMVRRAFFAMISDWMINLPDRYDHESRLLPYLLSAVSDEDAGISADALKTLQVLGERYEQEHGEDIIEIKQYGVDGKNPTYNYRAPLPAPFVAGRPSLGTRLFVRGRARRFLNPILRELANWQDATRAHAVRLLKCVLVYCEETITVDVHVLVNTLLRTWGGDHELLPELRQCADLTGRFAAPRTYLPLLLSRIRGDSDVVVPLAATTGGSATAASQTAVALEVLHYLLQGSLDKMVLPHVPDILEAIALQSILDLESKDVKLALGQALLQITKLLERTLAAHTLLSSA
;
A
#
# COMPACT_ATOMS: atom_id res chain seq x y z
N MET A 1 -37.59 26.63 -15.44
CA MET A 1 -36.21 27.13 -15.42
C MET A 1 -35.35 26.01 -15.95
N GLY A 2 -34.81 26.17 -17.16
CA GLY A 2 -34.17 25.09 -17.90
C GLY A 2 -32.85 24.68 -17.26
N THR A 3 -32.65 23.37 -17.21
CA THR A 3 -31.35 22.74 -16.97
C THR A 3 -30.42 23.16 -18.11
N ARG A 4 -29.48 24.05 -17.83
CA ARG A 4 -28.35 24.30 -18.75
C ARG A 4 -27.56 23.00 -18.81
N ASP A 5 -27.32 22.57 -20.04
CA ASP A 5 -26.58 21.37 -20.36
C ASP A 5 -25.18 21.46 -19.73
N VAL A 6 -24.87 20.56 -18.86
CA VAL A 6 -23.59 20.52 -18.11
C VAL A 6 -22.43 20.34 -19.07
N ASP A 7 -22.65 19.60 -20.16
CA ASP A 7 -21.63 19.39 -21.20
C ASP A 7 -21.32 20.69 -21.99
N ALA A 8 -22.31 21.55 -22.22
CA ALA A 8 -22.10 22.87 -22.84
C ALA A 8 -21.26 23.77 -21.92
N LEU A 9 -21.50 23.71 -20.61
CA LEU A 9 -20.72 24.46 -19.60
C LEU A 9 -19.26 23.98 -19.53
N TRP A 10 -19.05 22.66 -19.69
CA TRP A 10 -17.72 22.10 -19.72
C TRP A 10 -16.93 22.43 -21.01
N GLN A 11 -17.61 22.50 -22.14
CA GLN A 11 -17.00 22.97 -23.39
C GLN A 11 -16.64 24.45 -23.33
N GLU A 12 -17.47 25.27 -22.72
CA GLU A 12 -17.21 26.69 -22.52
C GLU A 12 -16.01 26.93 -21.57
N LEU A 13 -15.91 26.17 -20.47
CA LEU A 13 -14.78 26.20 -19.53
C LEU A 13 -13.49 25.65 -20.15
N ALA A 14 -13.57 24.62 -20.99
CA ALA A 14 -12.42 24.08 -21.72
C ALA A 14 -11.87 25.10 -22.72
N MET A 15 -12.74 25.76 -23.46
CA MET A 15 -12.38 26.83 -24.41
C MET A 15 -11.77 28.04 -23.68
N GLU A 16 -12.27 28.41 -22.50
CA GLU A 16 -11.71 29.52 -21.71
C GLU A 16 -10.31 29.17 -21.16
N ASN A 17 -10.07 27.92 -20.79
CA ASN A 17 -8.75 27.44 -20.38
C ASN A 17 -7.75 27.33 -21.55
N GLU A 18 -8.19 26.91 -22.73
CA GLU A 18 -7.35 26.97 -23.94
C GLU A 18 -6.97 28.40 -24.31
N TYR A 19 -7.89 29.36 -24.16
CA TYR A 19 -7.62 30.76 -24.44
C TYR A 19 -6.59 31.33 -23.44
N ARG A 20 -6.71 31.01 -22.14
CA ARG A 20 -5.74 31.42 -21.11
C ARG A 20 -4.38 30.74 -21.30
N SER A 21 -4.34 29.45 -21.64
CA SER A 21 -3.12 28.70 -21.95
C SER A 21 -2.39 29.28 -23.18
N ALA A 22 -3.13 29.67 -24.22
CA ALA A 22 -2.60 30.31 -25.39
C ALA A 22 -2.06 31.74 -25.13
N GLU A 23 -2.68 32.48 -24.22
CA GLU A 23 -2.25 33.81 -23.80
C GLU A 23 -0.98 33.77 -22.95
N VAL A 24 -0.88 32.82 -22.01
CA VAL A 24 0.33 32.56 -21.23
C VAL A 24 1.48 32.11 -22.14
N SER A 25 1.22 31.27 -23.13
CA SER A 25 2.22 30.82 -24.12
C SER A 25 2.69 31.97 -25.02
N ARG A 26 1.84 32.94 -25.37
CA ARG A 26 2.23 34.15 -26.11
C ARG A 26 3.07 35.10 -25.27
N HIS A 27 2.77 35.24 -23.97
CA HIS A 27 3.57 36.04 -23.04
C HIS A 27 4.95 35.44 -22.79
N LEU A 28 5.03 34.11 -22.63
CA LEU A 28 6.30 33.37 -22.50
C LEU A 28 7.18 33.51 -23.77
N LYS A 29 6.60 33.39 -24.98
CA LYS A 29 7.33 33.60 -26.22
C LYS A 29 7.83 35.03 -26.38
N LYS A 30 7.07 36.05 -25.95
CA LYS A 30 7.53 37.45 -25.95
C LYS A 30 8.66 37.70 -24.97
N SER A 31 8.69 37.05 -23.80
CA SER A 31 9.78 37.22 -22.84
C SER A 31 11.08 36.52 -23.26
N MET A 32 10.98 35.42 -24.04
CA MET A 32 12.16 34.71 -24.55
C MET A 32 12.85 35.44 -25.73
N VAL A 33 12.10 36.20 -26.52
CA VAL A 33 12.68 36.97 -27.66
C VAL A 33 13.45 38.22 -27.19
N SER A 34 13.18 38.74 -25.99
CA SER A 34 13.88 39.92 -25.43
C SER A 34 15.20 39.62 -24.70
N LYS A 35 15.60 38.34 -24.54
CA LYS A 35 16.85 37.95 -23.87
C LYS A 35 17.94 37.36 -24.77
N GLY A 36 17.81 37.50 -26.07
CA GLY A 36 18.69 36.90 -27.09
C GLY A 36 19.78 37.79 -27.64
N SER A 37 20.34 38.75 -26.88
CA SER A 37 21.54 39.48 -27.33
C SER A 37 22.39 39.97 -26.18
N ALA A 38 23.34 39.17 -25.71
CA ALA A 38 24.60 39.63 -25.10
C ALA A 38 25.61 38.46 -24.91
N LYS A 39 26.55 38.43 -25.82
CA LYS A 39 27.99 38.13 -25.76
C LYS A 39 28.53 36.98 -24.90
N LYS A 40 29.20 36.09 -25.65
CA LYS A 40 30.25 35.15 -25.22
C LYS A 40 31.46 35.87 -24.60
N SER A 41 32.05 35.36 -23.52
CA SER A 41 33.51 35.27 -23.35
C SER A 41 33.88 34.29 -22.21
N SER A 42 34.63 33.29 -22.61
CA SER A 42 35.86 32.67 -22.06
C SER A 42 35.90 32.13 -20.62
N ALA A 43 36.30 30.89 -20.62
CA ALA A 43 36.73 29.99 -19.58
C ALA A 43 37.80 30.48 -18.61
N THR A 44 37.77 30.01 -17.38
CA THR A 44 38.95 29.38 -16.75
C THR A 44 38.55 28.46 -15.58
N LYS A 45 39.22 27.31 -15.54
CA LYS A 45 39.15 26.27 -14.52
C LYS A 45 39.91 26.70 -13.26
N SER A 46 39.43 26.37 -12.07
CA SER A 46 40.31 25.90 -10.99
C SER A 46 39.55 25.10 -9.97
N SER A 47 40.09 23.94 -9.72
CA SER A 47 39.84 23.00 -8.62
C SER A 47 40.32 23.57 -7.30
N VAL A 48 39.68 23.19 -6.16
CA VAL A 48 40.34 22.69 -4.94
C VAL A 48 39.34 22.58 -3.75
N SER A 49 39.17 21.36 -3.33
CA SER A 49 39.39 20.81 -1.97
C SER A 49 38.38 21.10 -0.82
N ARG A 50 37.89 20.00 -0.31
CA ARG A 50 37.19 19.79 0.94
C ARG A 50 37.98 20.29 2.16
N ARG A 51 37.29 20.86 3.14
CA ARG A 51 37.63 20.67 4.57
C ARG A 51 36.39 20.84 5.48
N ALA A 52 36.11 19.80 6.21
CA ALA A 52 35.20 19.80 7.36
C ALA A 52 35.83 20.55 8.53
N ALA A 53 35.08 21.34 9.27
CA ALA A 53 35.46 21.81 10.58
C ALA A 53 34.27 21.67 11.55
N ARG A 54 34.48 20.80 12.52
CA ARG A 54 33.75 20.74 13.78
C ARG A 54 34.03 22.02 14.55
N VAL A 55 33.02 22.62 15.19
CA VAL A 55 33.20 23.60 16.26
C VAL A 55 32.50 23.07 17.50
N SER A 56 33.32 22.83 18.50
CA SER A 56 32.97 22.52 19.86
C SER A 56 32.73 23.80 20.66
N VAL A 57 31.69 23.74 21.49
CA VAL A 57 31.34 24.78 22.47
C VAL A 57 32.30 24.71 23.67
N THR A 58 32.83 25.86 24.09
CA THR A 58 33.32 26.07 25.43
C THR A 58 32.83 27.40 25.99
N LEU A 59 32.23 27.31 27.16
CA LEU A 59 31.85 28.39 28.07
C LEU A 59 33.08 29.02 28.70
N SER A 60 33.09 30.34 28.86
CA SER A 60 33.66 31.01 30.05
C SER A 60 33.29 32.50 30.05
N ASP A 61 32.61 32.93 31.10
CA ASP A 61 32.53 34.28 31.64
C ASP A 61 33.75 34.55 32.52
N PRO A 62 33.99 35.75 33.12
CA PRO A 62 33.38 37.07 33.05
C PRO A 62 34.37 38.27 33.18
N VAL A 63 33.80 39.45 33.42
CA VAL A 63 34.27 40.64 34.23
C VAL A 63 34.62 41.94 33.49
N SER A 64 33.70 42.84 33.69
CA SER A 64 33.74 44.27 34.06
C SER A 64 34.60 45.28 33.28
N SER A 65 33.97 46.32 32.84
CA SER A 65 34.04 47.66 33.43
C SER A 65 33.32 48.69 32.57
N GLY A 66 32.61 49.56 33.23
CA GLY A 66 31.65 50.49 32.71
C GLY A 66 32.22 51.66 31.87
N ARG A 67 31.24 52.17 31.12
CA ARG A 67 31.07 53.63 30.95
C ARG A 67 29.64 53.89 30.50
N GLU A 68 28.96 54.70 31.25
CA GLU A 68 27.70 55.32 30.94
C GLU A 68 27.78 56.06 29.62
N ASP A 69 26.89 55.73 28.70
CA ASP A 69 26.51 56.62 27.64
C ASP A 69 24.98 56.62 27.50
N CYS A 70 24.45 57.82 27.66
CA CYS A 70 23.05 58.15 27.65
C CYS A 70 22.41 57.76 26.29
N GLY A 71 21.85 56.54 26.28
CA GLY A 71 21.08 56.02 25.14
C GLY A 71 19.72 56.66 25.08
N THR A 72 19.51 57.58 24.17
CA THR A 72 18.22 58.01 23.72
C THR A 72 17.35 56.77 23.44
N ALA A 73 16.29 56.59 24.19
CA ALA A 73 15.22 55.63 23.94
C ALA A 73 14.77 55.89 22.50
N LYS A 74 15.07 54.92 21.61
CA LYS A 74 14.42 54.91 20.29
C LYS A 74 12.95 54.67 20.57
N HIS A 75 12.14 55.72 20.41
CA HIS A 75 10.71 55.60 20.25
C HIS A 75 10.48 54.59 19.12
N GLU A 76 10.09 53.36 19.41
CA GLU A 76 9.58 52.45 18.39
C GLU A 76 8.33 53.11 17.83
N GLU A 77 8.45 53.55 16.55
CA GLU A 77 7.29 54.10 15.88
C GLU A 77 6.16 53.04 15.92
N PRO A 78 4.92 53.46 16.18
CA PRO A 78 3.80 52.53 16.25
C PRO A 78 3.68 51.81 14.89
N PHE A 79 3.38 50.50 14.94
CA PHE A 79 3.22 49.63 13.78
C PHE A 79 2.20 50.25 12.81
N SER A 80 2.62 50.53 11.56
CA SER A 80 1.76 51.04 10.50
C SER A 80 1.79 50.10 9.32
N LEU A 81 0.69 49.40 9.10
CA LEU A 81 0.57 48.39 8.03
C LEU A 81 0.86 48.97 6.63
N PRO A 82 0.31 50.13 6.20
CA PRO A 82 0.57 50.69 4.88
C PRO A 82 2.06 51.04 4.67
N LYS A 83 2.75 51.52 5.72
CA LYS A 83 4.16 51.82 5.68
C LYS A 83 4.99 50.55 5.50
N VAL A 84 4.65 49.47 6.24
CA VAL A 84 5.36 48.20 6.17
C VAL A 84 5.11 47.48 4.83
N LEU A 85 3.90 47.54 4.27
CA LEU A 85 3.59 47.00 2.91
C LEU A 85 4.34 47.73 1.81
N ASN A 86 4.48 49.06 1.90
CA ASN A 86 5.32 49.83 0.98
C ASN A 86 6.79 49.43 1.09
N GLN A 87 7.31 49.23 2.31
CA GLN A 87 8.67 48.78 2.53
C GLN A 87 8.87 47.34 2.05
N LEU A 88 7.86 46.48 2.16
CA LEU A 88 7.89 45.11 1.62
C LEU A 88 8.01 45.14 0.08
N SER A 89 7.55 46.19 -0.58
CA SER A 89 7.63 46.38 -2.04
C SER A 89 8.92 47.06 -2.51
N ALA A 90 9.81 47.48 -1.61
CA ALA A 90 11.04 48.19 -1.91
C ALA A 90 12.05 47.34 -2.73
N GLU A 91 12.87 47.94 -3.55
CA GLU A 91 13.92 47.26 -4.33
C GLU A 91 15.04 46.70 -3.47
N GLN A 92 15.36 47.38 -2.36
CA GLN A 92 16.43 47.00 -1.47
C GLN A 92 16.08 45.78 -0.62
N ARG A 93 16.89 44.73 -0.73
CA ARG A 93 16.70 43.44 0.00
C ARG A 93 16.60 43.61 1.52
N GLY A 94 17.46 44.49 2.07
CA GLY A 94 17.48 44.74 3.54
C GLY A 94 16.21 45.38 4.07
N VAL A 95 15.60 46.28 3.27
CA VAL A 95 14.32 46.96 3.61
C VAL A 95 13.18 45.94 3.60
N ARG A 96 13.08 45.12 2.57
CA ARG A 96 12.06 44.04 2.48
C ARG A 96 12.17 43.05 3.63
N LYS A 97 13.40 42.61 3.98
CA LYS A 97 13.63 41.71 5.10
C LYS A 97 13.16 42.33 6.44
N LYS A 98 13.50 43.59 6.70
CA LYS A 98 13.02 44.28 7.91
C LYS A 98 11.51 44.40 7.95
N ALA A 99 10.88 44.74 6.82
CA ALA A 99 9.44 44.82 6.69
C ALA A 99 8.75 43.44 6.96
N ALA A 100 9.29 42.37 6.38
CA ALA A 100 8.80 41.01 6.62
C ALA A 100 8.91 40.62 8.10
N MET A 101 10.04 40.92 8.75
CA MET A 101 10.21 40.65 10.20
C MET A 101 9.27 41.49 11.07
N ALA A 102 8.92 42.72 10.66
CA ALA A 102 7.93 43.52 11.36
C ALA A 102 6.53 42.92 11.24
N LEU A 103 6.17 42.38 10.07
CA LEU A 103 4.93 41.61 9.88
C LEU A 103 4.93 40.32 10.71
N GLU A 104 6.04 39.59 10.73
CA GLU A 104 6.20 38.36 11.54
C GLU A 104 5.95 38.66 13.02
N ALA A 105 6.57 39.72 13.54
CA ALA A 105 6.41 40.15 14.94
C ALA A 105 4.97 40.59 15.28
N HIS A 106 4.22 41.10 14.32
CA HIS A 106 2.86 41.55 14.55
C HIS A 106 1.82 40.44 14.36
N PHE A 107 1.96 39.58 13.33
CA PHE A 107 0.96 38.57 12.94
C PHE A 107 1.29 37.15 13.38
N LEU A 108 2.54 36.82 13.75
CA LEU A 108 2.98 35.47 14.13
C LEU A 108 3.51 35.38 15.56
N ARG A 109 3.34 36.43 16.39
CA ARG A 109 3.62 36.32 17.84
C ARG A 109 2.69 35.27 18.45
N ASP A 110 3.27 34.34 19.19
CA ASP A 110 2.60 33.21 19.81
C ASP A 110 1.46 33.68 20.74
N ASP A 111 0.33 33.00 20.65
CA ASP A 111 -0.90 33.18 21.45
C ASP A 111 -0.73 32.81 22.94
N ALA A 112 0.47 32.82 23.48
CA ALA A 112 0.73 32.60 24.90
C ALA A 112 0.24 33.76 25.81
N ALA A 113 -0.30 34.84 25.25
CA ALA A 113 -0.80 36.00 25.97
C ALA A 113 -2.32 36.22 25.86
N GLU A 114 -3.06 35.38 25.11
CA GLU A 114 -4.53 35.49 25.00
C GLU A 114 -5.27 34.55 25.94
N GLN A 115 -4.97 34.60 27.24
CA GLN A 115 -5.93 34.27 28.31
C GLN A 115 -6.44 35.55 28.94
N ALA A 116 -7.20 36.34 28.18
CA ALA A 116 -8.08 37.40 28.69
C ALA A 116 -9.51 37.11 28.26
N PRO A 117 -10.51 37.39 29.09
CA PRO A 117 -11.88 36.86 28.96
C PRO A 117 -12.60 37.36 27.73
N ALA A 118 -13.26 36.41 27.08
CA ALA A 118 -14.09 36.55 25.89
C ALA A 118 -15.36 37.39 26.13
N GLU A 119 -15.30 38.69 25.87
CA GLU A 119 -16.53 39.50 25.80
C GLU A 119 -16.62 40.51 24.63
N THR A 120 -15.74 40.41 23.61
CA THR A 120 -15.84 41.30 22.42
C THR A 120 -15.46 40.61 21.10
N SER A 121 -16.02 39.43 20.82
CA SER A 121 -15.57 38.58 19.69
C SER A 121 -16.11 39.02 18.29
N GLY A 122 -17.07 39.88 18.18
CA GLY A 122 -17.69 40.24 16.88
C GLY A 122 -16.98 41.38 16.10
N GLN A 123 -16.38 42.35 16.78
CA GLN A 123 -15.74 43.50 16.12
C GLN A 123 -14.28 43.25 15.70
N HIS A 124 -13.57 42.32 16.38
CA HIS A 124 -12.17 42.00 16.03
C HIS A 124 -12.04 41.14 14.79
N GLN A 125 -13.02 40.29 14.50
CA GLN A 125 -12.97 39.40 13.32
C GLN A 125 -13.13 40.19 12.01
N ASN A 126 -14.00 41.17 11.94
CA ASN A 126 -14.17 42.02 10.75
C ASN A 126 -12.93 42.86 10.48
N SER A 127 -12.22 43.33 11.50
CA SER A 127 -10.98 44.08 11.39
C SER A 127 -9.81 43.18 10.86
N ALA A 128 -9.76 41.91 11.22
CA ALA A 128 -8.72 40.99 10.77
C ALA A 128 -8.88 40.61 9.29
N ALA A 129 -10.11 40.38 8.83
CA ALA A 129 -10.41 40.08 7.42
C ALA A 129 -10.14 41.29 6.50
N GLU A 130 -10.50 42.50 6.92
CA GLU A 130 -10.18 43.74 6.19
C GLU A 130 -8.66 43.93 6.08
N THR A 131 -7.93 43.68 7.16
CA THR A 131 -6.46 43.76 7.21
C THR A 131 -5.82 42.77 6.25
N PHE A 132 -6.33 41.52 6.20
CA PHE A 132 -5.82 40.52 5.27
C PHE A 132 -6.11 40.88 3.80
N ALA A 133 -7.26 41.48 3.52
CA ALA A 133 -7.61 41.93 2.18
C ALA A 133 -6.59 42.95 1.60
N GLU A 134 -6.05 43.82 2.45
CA GLU A 134 -5.00 44.77 2.04
C GLU A 134 -3.63 44.10 1.85
N MET A 135 -3.32 43.09 2.70
CA MET A 135 -2.01 42.44 2.69
C MET A 135 -1.87 41.35 1.63
N ALA A 136 -2.94 40.63 1.27
CA ALA A 136 -2.90 39.39 0.51
C ALA A 136 -2.09 39.50 -0.79
N LYS A 137 -2.42 40.46 -1.65
CA LYS A 137 -1.72 40.66 -2.94
C LYS A 137 -0.22 41.02 -2.78
N PRO A 138 0.17 41.94 -1.87
CA PRO A 138 1.56 42.17 -1.55
C PRO A 138 2.30 40.96 -1.05
N LEU A 139 1.70 40.15 -0.17
CA LEU A 139 2.30 38.91 0.37
C LEU A 139 2.51 37.88 -0.73
N PHE A 140 1.51 37.60 -1.58
CA PHE A 140 1.60 36.59 -2.64
C PHE A 140 2.68 36.95 -3.68
N LYS A 141 2.88 38.25 -3.98
CA LYS A 141 3.99 38.70 -4.81
C LYS A 141 5.35 38.33 -4.23
N ARG A 142 5.50 38.25 -2.93
CA ARG A 142 6.77 37.94 -2.25
C ARG A 142 7.09 36.46 -2.17
N PHE A 143 6.23 35.57 -2.61
CA PHE A 143 6.57 34.13 -2.77
C PHE A 143 7.73 33.94 -3.77
N ASN A 144 7.94 34.91 -4.67
CA ASN A 144 9.06 34.91 -5.63
C ASN A 144 10.23 35.83 -5.18
N ASP A 145 10.27 36.30 -3.93
CA ASP A 145 11.36 37.13 -3.44
C ASP A 145 12.70 36.37 -3.46
N PRO A 146 13.80 36.98 -3.89
CA PRO A 146 15.12 36.35 -3.85
C PRO A 146 15.62 36.05 -2.45
N VAL A 147 15.07 36.69 -1.40
CA VAL A 147 15.43 36.45 0.02
C VAL A 147 14.52 35.38 0.59
N GLU A 148 15.08 34.24 0.95
CA GLU A 148 14.36 33.10 1.50
C GLU A 148 13.52 33.45 2.74
N LYS A 149 14.11 34.17 3.71
CA LYS A 149 13.38 34.57 4.93
C LYS A 149 12.17 35.44 4.64
N VAL A 150 12.16 36.22 3.56
CA VAL A 150 11.00 37.01 3.13
C VAL A 150 9.90 36.07 2.58
N ARG A 151 10.29 35.08 1.77
CA ARG A 151 9.34 34.08 1.27
C ARG A 151 8.69 33.31 2.43
N GLU A 152 9.52 32.78 3.34
CA GLU A 152 9.08 32.04 4.52
C GLU A 152 8.02 32.80 5.32
N ILE A 153 8.34 34.02 5.72
CA ILE A 153 7.43 34.83 6.54
C ILE A 153 6.11 35.12 5.80
N CYS A 154 6.19 35.52 4.51
CA CYS A 154 5.00 35.81 3.72
C CYS A 154 4.10 34.58 3.56
N ILE A 155 4.66 33.39 3.36
CA ILE A 155 3.90 32.14 3.26
C ILE A 155 3.25 31.80 4.60
N ARG A 156 3.99 31.89 5.72
CA ARG A 156 3.47 31.59 7.08
C ARG A 156 2.31 32.51 7.46
N ILE A 157 2.41 33.80 7.19
CA ILE A 157 1.32 34.75 7.43
C ILE A 157 0.12 34.41 6.56
N SER A 158 0.34 34.15 5.25
CA SER A 158 -0.72 33.75 4.34
C SER A 158 -1.42 32.48 4.79
N THR A 159 -0.69 31.48 5.27
CA THR A 159 -1.26 30.22 5.80
C THR A 159 -2.17 30.46 6.98
N ARG A 160 -1.73 31.29 7.95
CA ARG A 160 -2.52 31.62 9.14
C ARG A 160 -3.81 32.34 8.75
N CYS A 161 -3.74 33.37 7.89
CA CYS A 161 -4.91 34.13 7.47
C CYS A 161 -5.90 33.28 6.63
N ILE A 162 -5.38 32.50 5.67
CA ILE A 162 -6.20 31.63 4.81
C ILE A 162 -6.94 30.56 5.62
N ALA A 163 -6.34 30.05 6.69
CA ALA A 163 -6.97 29.02 7.53
C ALA A 163 -8.30 29.47 8.15
N THR A 164 -8.48 30.77 8.40
CA THR A 164 -9.66 31.36 9.03
C THR A 164 -10.54 32.20 8.09
N GLU A 165 -10.08 32.42 6.84
CA GLU A 165 -10.73 33.28 5.86
C GLU A 165 -12.12 32.75 5.45
N GLU A 166 -13.11 33.64 5.38
CA GLU A 166 -14.47 33.25 5.00
C GLU A 166 -14.69 33.26 3.48
N ASP A 167 -14.13 34.21 2.78
CA ASP A 167 -14.25 34.37 1.32
C ASP A 167 -12.97 33.94 0.59
N LEU A 168 -12.70 32.64 0.59
CA LEU A 168 -11.55 32.09 -0.15
C LEU A 168 -11.59 32.41 -1.64
N LEU A 169 -12.76 32.49 -2.25
CA LEU A 169 -12.91 32.70 -3.68
C LEU A 169 -12.25 34.01 -4.14
N ARG A 170 -12.23 35.02 -3.28
CA ARG A 170 -11.57 36.30 -3.53
C ARG A 170 -10.05 36.19 -3.74
N TYR A 171 -9.41 35.23 -3.08
CA TYR A 171 -7.96 35.11 -3.02
C TYR A 171 -7.41 34.04 -3.94
N LEU A 172 -8.15 32.95 -4.20
CA LEU A 172 -7.69 31.81 -5.02
C LEU A 172 -7.13 32.21 -6.39
N PRO A 173 -7.70 33.16 -7.16
CA PRO A 173 -7.19 33.56 -8.46
C PRO A 173 -5.77 34.15 -8.41
N TYR A 174 -5.35 34.65 -7.27
CA TYR A 174 -4.01 35.22 -7.07
C TYR A 174 -3.07 34.26 -6.33
N LEU A 175 -3.63 33.51 -5.39
CA LEU A 175 -2.90 32.59 -4.52
C LEU A 175 -2.41 31.36 -5.27
N MET A 176 -3.29 30.67 -5.99
CA MET A 176 -2.93 29.43 -6.69
C MET A 176 -1.83 29.64 -7.74
N PRO A 177 -1.91 30.66 -8.62
CA PRO A 177 -0.80 30.94 -9.53
C PRO A 177 0.51 31.34 -8.82
N ALA A 178 0.43 32.01 -7.66
CA ALA A 178 1.63 32.36 -6.91
C ALA A 178 2.35 31.14 -6.35
N ILE A 179 1.59 30.13 -5.90
CA ILE A 179 2.14 28.84 -5.42
C ILE A 179 2.72 28.03 -6.59
N THR A 180 1.94 27.81 -7.64
CA THR A 180 2.33 26.97 -8.78
C THR A 180 3.53 27.52 -9.53
N ASN A 181 3.56 28.84 -9.76
CA ASN A 181 4.70 29.51 -10.39
C ASN A 181 5.98 29.42 -9.57
N ARG A 182 5.87 29.19 -8.25
CA ARG A 182 7.05 29.08 -7.37
C ARG A 182 7.59 27.67 -7.27
N ILE A 183 6.74 26.66 -7.22
CA ILE A 183 7.18 25.27 -7.03
C ILE A 183 7.68 24.65 -8.34
N ASN A 184 7.16 25.10 -9.45
CA ASN A 184 7.39 24.55 -10.77
C ASN A 184 6.43 23.42 -11.17
N SER A 185 6.00 23.51 -12.41
CA SER A 185 5.08 22.58 -13.04
C SER A 185 5.64 22.08 -14.39
N GLN A 186 6.84 21.49 -14.38
CA GLN A 186 7.35 20.81 -15.57
C GLN A 186 6.65 19.49 -15.85
N TYR A 187 5.71 19.07 -14.97
CA TYR A 187 4.87 17.93 -15.21
C TYR A 187 3.80 18.25 -16.24
N GLY A 188 3.59 17.33 -17.15
CA GLY A 188 2.48 17.33 -18.08
C GLY A 188 1.49 16.21 -17.75
N TYR A 189 0.25 16.36 -18.20
CA TYR A 189 -0.75 15.31 -18.15
C TYR A 189 -1.07 14.84 -19.56
N ASP A 190 -0.99 13.51 -19.77
CA ASP A 190 -1.38 12.84 -21.00
C ASP A 190 -2.76 12.22 -20.80
N GLU A 191 -3.79 12.81 -21.40
CA GLU A 191 -5.18 12.37 -21.27
C GLU A 191 -5.41 11.02 -21.92
N GLU A 192 -4.73 10.71 -23.03
CA GLU A 192 -4.89 9.45 -23.77
C GLU A 192 -4.39 8.25 -22.95
N ASN A 193 -3.24 8.41 -22.31
CA ASN A 193 -2.62 7.36 -21.52
C ASN A 193 -2.91 7.47 -20.02
N GLN A 194 -3.59 8.52 -19.58
CA GLN A 194 -3.90 8.80 -18.16
C GLN A 194 -2.65 8.76 -17.27
N VAL A 195 -1.63 9.51 -17.64
CA VAL A 195 -0.33 9.54 -16.97
C VAL A 195 0.11 10.98 -16.74
N PHE A 196 0.59 11.27 -15.53
CA PHE A 196 1.43 12.42 -15.26
C PHE A 196 2.87 12.05 -15.58
N SER A 197 3.45 12.72 -16.54
CA SER A 197 4.81 12.44 -16.98
C SER A 197 5.68 13.67 -16.89
N ARG A 198 6.88 13.47 -16.44
CA ARG A 198 7.91 14.46 -16.29
C ARG A 198 8.79 14.57 -17.55
N ASP A 199 9.00 13.43 -18.18
CA ASP A 199 9.74 13.29 -19.42
C ASP A 199 9.26 12.05 -20.20
N GLN A 200 9.76 11.91 -21.41
CA GLN A 200 9.37 10.82 -22.31
C GLN A 200 9.70 9.44 -21.71
N PHE A 201 10.76 9.33 -20.93
CA PHE A 201 11.14 8.05 -20.31
C PHE A 201 10.13 7.60 -19.27
N LEU A 202 9.69 8.50 -18.38
CA LEU A 202 8.63 8.18 -17.40
C LEU A 202 7.31 7.88 -18.09
N HIS A 203 6.97 8.69 -19.10
CA HIS A 203 5.77 8.47 -19.91
C HIS A 203 5.76 7.07 -20.52
N ASP A 204 6.84 6.65 -21.16
CA ASP A 204 6.94 5.33 -21.79
C ASP A 204 6.94 4.20 -20.76
N ALA A 205 7.54 4.41 -19.61
CA ALA A 205 7.53 3.45 -18.51
C ALA A 205 6.10 3.23 -17.95
N PHE A 206 5.36 4.31 -17.72
CA PHE A 206 3.98 4.23 -17.24
C PHE A 206 3.00 3.74 -18.31
N LYS A 207 3.20 4.11 -19.58
CA LYS A 207 2.40 3.62 -20.70
C LYS A 207 2.44 2.09 -20.82
N ARG A 208 3.59 1.50 -20.58
CA ARG A 208 3.74 0.03 -20.55
C ARG A 208 3.18 -0.58 -19.27
N GLY A 209 2.75 0.20 -18.31
CA GLY A 209 2.21 -0.21 -17.00
C GLY A 209 3.10 -1.25 -16.32
N ARG A 210 3.53 -1.04 -15.09
CA ARG A 210 4.25 -2.05 -14.30
C ARG A 210 5.74 -2.28 -14.62
N VAL A 211 6.33 -1.52 -15.49
CA VAL A 211 7.79 -1.59 -15.68
C VAL A 211 8.46 -0.89 -14.50
N TYR A 212 9.32 -1.62 -13.81
CA TYR A 212 10.18 -1.01 -12.79
C TYR A 212 11.19 -0.09 -13.47
N VAL A 213 11.17 1.17 -13.06
CA VAL A 213 12.16 2.16 -13.47
C VAL A 213 13.12 2.35 -12.32
N PRO A 214 14.40 1.96 -12.44
CA PRO A 214 15.40 2.20 -11.41
C PRO A 214 15.52 3.69 -11.08
N GLU A 215 15.66 4.03 -9.81
CA GLU A 215 15.79 5.43 -9.35
C GLU A 215 16.90 6.22 -10.05
N ASN A 216 18.02 5.55 -10.39
CA ASN A 216 19.15 6.15 -11.10
C ASN A 216 18.86 6.50 -12.57
N GLN A 217 17.79 5.96 -13.15
CA GLN A 217 17.35 6.24 -14.52
C GLN A 217 16.23 7.29 -14.56
N VAL A 218 15.66 7.65 -13.43
CA VAL A 218 14.68 8.75 -13.34
C VAL A 218 15.42 10.07 -13.34
N ALA A 219 15.24 10.87 -14.40
CA ALA A 219 15.85 12.20 -14.46
C ALA A 219 15.35 13.07 -13.31
N ARG A 220 16.26 13.57 -12.48
CA ARG A 220 15.93 14.43 -11.35
C ARG A 220 15.81 15.87 -11.85
N ILE A 221 14.61 16.42 -11.86
CA ILE A 221 14.40 17.84 -12.14
C ILE A 221 14.55 18.59 -10.82
N LYS A 222 15.37 19.62 -10.82
CA LYS A 222 15.43 20.54 -9.69
C LYS A 222 14.16 21.40 -9.69
N PRO A 223 13.42 21.48 -8.60
CA PRO A 223 12.32 22.43 -8.48
C PRO A 223 12.84 23.87 -8.60
N ASP A 224 11.99 24.79 -9.09
CA ASP A 224 12.35 26.21 -9.20
C ASP A 224 12.60 26.85 -7.83
N GLU A 225 11.90 26.36 -6.80
CA GLU A 225 12.22 26.68 -5.41
C GLU A 225 13.30 25.73 -4.88
N PRO A 226 14.52 26.22 -4.64
CA PRO A 226 15.63 25.39 -4.16
C PRO A 226 15.47 24.96 -2.69
N SER A 227 14.78 25.77 -1.87
CA SER A 227 14.61 25.49 -0.44
C SER A 227 13.50 24.46 -0.22
N GLU A 228 13.85 23.33 0.39
CA GLU A 228 12.91 22.28 0.77
C GLU A 228 11.92 22.76 1.83
N GLU A 229 12.37 23.62 2.73
CA GLU A 229 11.52 24.21 3.77
C GLU A 229 10.42 25.08 3.16
N ILE A 230 10.76 25.91 2.18
CA ILE A 230 9.80 26.76 1.48
C ILE A 230 8.80 25.91 0.66
N ARG A 231 9.27 24.86 -0.01
CA ARG A 231 8.37 23.95 -0.75
C ARG A 231 7.35 23.28 0.21
N LEU A 232 7.84 22.85 1.38
CA LEU A 232 6.97 22.25 2.40
C LEU A 232 5.96 23.26 2.96
N LEU A 233 6.38 24.51 3.20
CA LEU A 233 5.46 25.57 3.65
C LEU A 233 4.39 25.90 2.60
N LEU A 234 4.74 25.89 1.31
CA LEU A 234 3.78 26.10 0.22
C LEU A 234 2.75 24.97 0.16
N LEU A 235 3.16 23.71 0.37
CA LEU A 235 2.21 22.59 0.51
C LEU A 235 1.33 22.73 1.75
N GLY A 236 1.88 23.21 2.86
CA GLY A 236 1.11 23.54 4.07
C GLY A 236 0.05 24.62 3.83
N LEU A 237 0.36 25.59 2.98
CA LEU A 237 -0.59 26.62 2.55
C LEU A 237 -1.71 26.02 1.69
N VAL A 238 -1.39 25.14 0.75
CA VAL A 238 -2.41 24.38 -0.03
C VAL A 238 -3.30 23.55 0.91
N GLU A 239 -2.70 22.89 1.91
CA GLU A 239 -3.47 22.13 2.90
C GLU A 239 -4.41 23.03 3.72
N ALA A 240 -3.98 24.24 4.08
CA ALA A 240 -4.82 25.21 4.79
C ALA A 240 -6.01 25.67 3.91
N VAL A 241 -5.79 25.91 2.62
CA VAL A 241 -6.86 26.21 1.65
C VAL A 241 -7.87 25.06 1.58
N LEU A 242 -7.39 23.84 1.45
CA LEU A 242 -8.25 22.65 1.35
C LEU A 242 -9.05 22.43 2.63
N ARG A 243 -8.39 22.52 3.79
CA ARG A 243 -9.05 22.35 5.09
C ARG A 243 -10.16 23.35 5.28
N ASN A 244 -9.88 24.63 5.06
CA ASN A 244 -10.87 25.68 5.15
C ASN A 244 -12.08 25.43 4.22
N ALA A 245 -11.82 25.09 2.94
CA ALA A 245 -12.88 24.81 1.98
C ALA A 245 -13.71 23.57 2.37
N PHE A 246 -13.09 22.53 2.93
CA PHE A 246 -13.78 21.31 3.35
C PHE A 246 -14.62 21.52 4.61
N GLU A 247 -14.09 22.21 5.61
CA GLU A 247 -14.81 22.56 6.85
C GLU A 247 -16.06 23.41 6.56
N ARG A 248 -15.96 24.34 5.61
CA ARG A 248 -17.06 25.20 5.17
C ARG A 248 -17.97 24.56 4.12
N ARG A 249 -17.71 23.29 3.72
CA ARG A 249 -18.45 22.56 2.66
C ARG A 249 -18.46 23.32 1.31
N ALA A 250 -17.41 24.06 1.04
CA ALA A 250 -17.26 24.90 -0.15
C ALA A 250 -16.26 24.31 -1.17
N SER A 251 -16.10 22.97 -1.20
CA SER A 251 -15.14 22.27 -2.07
C SER A 251 -15.32 22.59 -3.56
N SER A 252 -16.51 22.98 -4.00
CA SER A 252 -16.79 23.33 -5.39
C SER A 252 -15.97 24.52 -5.91
N ILE A 253 -15.56 25.44 -5.05
CA ILE A 253 -14.72 26.57 -5.46
C ILE A 253 -13.32 26.14 -5.90
N LEU A 254 -12.88 24.96 -5.48
CA LEU A 254 -11.57 24.38 -5.79
C LEU A 254 -11.55 23.67 -7.13
N HIS A 255 -12.71 23.36 -7.73
CA HIS A 255 -12.76 22.61 -8.99
C HIS A 255 -11.99 23.29 -10.13
N ALA A 256 -12.01 24.62 -10.18
CA ALA A 256 -11.29 25.37 -11.19
C ALA A 256 -9.75 25.26 -11.07
N TYR A 257 -9.25 24.86 -9.91
CA TYR A 257 -7.81 24.80 -9.61
C TYR A 257 -7.30 23.37 -9.44
N ILE A 258 -8.15 22.37 -9.64
CA ILE A 258 -7.78 20.98 -9.40
C ILE A 258 -6.60 20.50 -10.24
N PHE A 259 -6.55 20.93 -11.51
CA PHE A 259 -5.47 20.58 -12.41
C PHE A 259 -4.12 21.12 -11.91
N ASP A 260 -4.07 22.40 -11.53
CA ASP A 260 -2.87 23.01 -10.96
C ASP A 260 -2.46 22.33 -9.65
N MET A 261 -3.43 21.98 -8.81
CA MET A 261 -3.17 21.21 -7.58
C MET A 261 -2.60 19.83 -7.89
N MET A 262 -3.13 19.12 -8.87
CA MET A 262 -2.62 17.80 -9.26
C MET A 262 -1.19 17.88 -9.78
N LEU A 263 -0.87 18.83 -10.65
CA LEU A 263 0.50 19.03 -11.13
C LEU A 263 1.47 19.34 -9.99
N LEU A 264 1.05 20.20 -9.07
CA LEU A 264 1.82 20.56 -7.88
C LEU A 264 2.10 19.33 -6.99
N LEU A 265 1.05 18.55 -6.69
CA LEU A 265 1.15 17.40 -5.79
C LEU A 265 1.96 16.26 -6.42
N ILE A 266 1.81 16.01 -7.71
CA ILE A 266 2.61 15.03 -8.44
C ILE A 266 4.08 15.45 -8.50
N SER A 267 4.35 16.75 -8.70
CA SER A 267 5.72 17.26 -8.55
C SER A 267 6.28 16.99 -7.15
N GLY A 268 5.50 17.23 -6.11
CA GLY A 268 5.89 16.97 -4.73
C GLY A 268 6.06 15.48 -4.40
N VAL A 269 5.27 14.59 -5.02
CA VAL A 269 5.45 13.13 -4.91
C VAL A 269 6.85 12.71 -5.37
N HIS A 270 7.41 13.36 -6.38
CA HIS A 270 8.73 13.05 -6.93
C HIS A 270 9.86 13.98 -6.42
N ASP A 271 9.62 14.71 -5.34
CA ASP A 271 10.62 15.55 -4.68
C ASP A 271 11.69 14.70 -3.97
N ASP A 272 12.92 15.21 -3.91
CA ASP A 272 14.02 14.54 -3.20
C ASP A 272 13.83 14.54 -1.66
N PHE A 273 13.02 15.47 -1.14
CA PHE A 273 12.77 15.61 0.29
C PHE A 273 11.53 14.85 0.72
N HIS A 274 11.72 13.83 1.53
CA HIS A 274 10.68 12.86 1.89
C HIS A 274 9.48 13.44 2.66
N GLU A 275 9.63 14.56 3.39
CA GLU A 275 8.50 15.22 4.05
C GLU A 275 7.54 15.83 3.02
N ILE A 276 8.07 16.31 1.88
CA ILE A 276 7.25 16.81 0.77
C ILE A 276 6.49 15.65 0.12
N ASN A 277 7.13 14.47 -0.05
CA ASN A 277 6.44 13.28 -0.55
C ASN A 277 5.27 12.91 0.35
N ILE A 278 5.49 12.85 1.69
CA ILE A 278 4.46 12.51 2.67
C ILE A 278 3.33 13.55 2.67
N ALA A 279 3.66 14.84 2.65
CA ALA A 279 2.67 15.91 2.62
C ALA A 279 1.83 15.84 1.34
N SER A 280 2.45 15.62 0.19
CA SER A 280 1.76 15.46 -1.10
C SER A 280 0.82 14.27 -1.11
N CYS A 281 1.26 13.11 -0.58
CA CYS A 281 0.40 11.92 -0.44
C CYS A 281 -0.80 12.19 0.46
N ARG A 282 -0.59 12.85 1.61
CA ARG A 282 -1.66 13.20 2.55
C ARG A 282 -2.70 14.12 1.91
N ILE A 283 -2.24 15.12 1.18
CA ILE A 283 -3.13 16.07 0.48
C ILE A 283 -3.89 15.36 -0.64
N LEU A 284 -3.25 14.48 -1.43
CA LEU A 284 -3.92 13.66 -2.44
C LEU A 284 -5.03 12.80 -1.84
N GLY A 285 -4.76 12.15 -0.70
CA GLY A 285 -5.76 11.39 0.03
C GLY A 285 -6.95 12.25 0.49
N ALA A 286 -6.68 13.45 1.03
CA ALA A 286 -7.72 14.38 1.47
C ALA A 286 -8.60 14.86 0.31
N ILE A 287 -8.01 15.25 -0.81
CA ILE A 287 -8.75 15.65 -2.02
C ILE A 287 -9.60 14.48 -2.53
N SER A 288 -9.04 13.27 -2.56
CA SER A 288 -9.75 12.06 -3.03
C SER A 288 -11.01 11.77 -2.20
N ASN A 289 -10.95 11.97 -0.89
CA ASN A 289 -12.07 11.72 -0.01
C ASN A 289 -13.17 12.81 -0.09
N HIS A 290 -12.82 14.06 -0.38
CA HIS A 290 -13.75 15.19 -0.35
C HIS A 290 -14.21 15.64 -1.74
N MET A 291 -13.47 15.34 -2.78
CA MET A 291 -13.73 15.79 -4.15
C MET A 291 -13.79 14.62 -5.15
N VAL A 292 -14.48 13.54 -4.76
CA VAL A 292 -14.59 12.28 -5.54
C VAL A 292 -14.99 12.52 -6.99
N SER A 293 -15.97 13.41 -7.23
CA SER A 293 -16.49 13.69 -8.57
C SER A 293 -15.46 14.22 -9.56
N VAL A 294 -14.42 14.91 -9.06
CA VAL A 294 -13.35 15.47 -9.87
C VAL A 294 -12.15 14.53 -9.91
N MET A 295 -11.79 13.96 -8.75
CA MET A 295 -10.63 13.09 -8.64
C MET A 295 -10.74 11.80 -9.45
N LYS A 296 -11.96 11.35 -9.77
CA LYS A 296 -12.20 10.21 -10.67
C LYS A 296 -11.46 10.31 -12.02
N HIS A 297 -11.22 11.51 -12.51
CA HIS A 297 -10.54 11.73 -13.79
C HIS A 297 -9.01 11.60 -13.69
N PHE A 298 -8.46 11.74 -12.49
CA PHE A 298 -7.02 11.74 -12.24
C PHE A 298 -6.54 10.51 -11.45
N SER A 299 -7.46 9.70 -10.90
CA SER A 299 -7.13 8.64 -9.95
C SER A 299 -6.11 7.64 -10.50
N VAL A 300 -6.28 7.15 -11.73
CA VAL A 300 -5.36 6.19 -12.36
C VAL A 300 -3.97 6.81 -12.56
N ALA A 301 -3.91 8.03 -13.10
CA ALA A 301 -2.66 8.72 -13.32
C ALA A 301 -1.93 9.04 -12.01
N ALA A 302 -2.67 9.43 -10.97
CA ALA A 302 -2.10 9.68 -9.65
C ALA A 302 -1.54 8.39 -9.03
N VAL A 303 -2.28 7.27 -9.09
CA VAL A 303 -1.80 5.96 -8.62
C VAL A 303 -0.51 5.56 -9.34
N ARG A 304 -0.47 5.66 -10.68
CA ARG A 304 0.73 5.37 -11.47
C ARG A 304 1.94 6.21 -11.05
N SER A 305 1.72 7.48 -10.76
CA SER A 305 2.77 8.38 -10.27
C SER A 305 3.28 8.02 -8.87
N LEU A 306 2.43 7.43 -8.03
CA LEU A 306 2.78 6.99 -6.68
C LEU A 306 3.50 5.64 -6.64
N MET A 307 3.30 4.76 -7.65
CA MET A 307 3.82 3.40 -7.65
C MET A 307 5.33 3.28 -7.35
N PRO A 308 6.23 4.10 -7.90
CA PRO A 308 7.65 4.01 -7.59
C PRO A 308 7.97 4.21 -6.10
N LEU A 309 7.20 5.04 -5.41
CA LEU A 309 7.38 5.32 -3.98
C LEU A 309 6.95 4.18 -3.06
N LEU A 310 6.19 3.18 -3.55
CA LEU A 310 5.88 1.96 -2.80
C LEU A 310 7.15 1.17 -2.44
N LEU A 311 8.26 1.41 -3.14
CA LEU A 311 9.57 0.81 -2.87
C LEU A 311 10.54 1.75 -2.15
N HIS A 312 10.06 2.92 -1.70
CA HIS A 312 10.90 3.91 -1.04
C HIS A 312 11.55 3.34 0.23
N ARG A 313 12.82 3.70 0.48
CA ARG A 313 13.61 3.21 1.62
C ARG A 313 12.99 3.48 3.00
N LEU A 314 12.28 4.62 3.16
CA LEU A 314 11.64 5.01 4.41
C LEU A 314 10.23 4.44 4.51
N ALA A 315 9.96 3.65 5.54
CA ALA A 315 8.66 3.04 5.78
C ALA A 315 7.52 4.07 5.88
N ARG A 316 7.75 5.22 6.51
CA ARG A 316 6.74 6.28 6.65
C ARG A 316 6.29 6.85 5.30
N VAL A 317 7.18 6.91 4.30
CA VAL A 317 6.80 7.31 2.94
C VAL A 317 5.92 6.23 2.32
N ARG A 318 6.33 4.94 2.42
CA ARG A 318 5.50 3.83 1.90
C ARG A 318 4.11 3.79 2.52
N VAL A 319 4.00 4.03 3.85
CA VAL A 319 2.70 4.14 4.54
C VAL A 319 1.85 5.25 3.93
N ALA A 320 2.39 6.46 3.82
CA ALA A 320 1.67 7.61 3.27
C ALA A 320 1.21 7.36 1.82
N VAL A 321 2.04 6.68 1.02
CA VAL A 321 1.70 6.29 -0.36
C VAL A 321 0.56 5.27 -0.39
N VAL A 322 0.61 4.24 0.46
CA VAL A 322 -0.46 3.23 0.55
C VAL A 322 -1.79 3.87 0.94
N GLU A 323 -1.78 4.78 1.93
CA GLU A 323 -2.99 5.50 2.35
C GLU A 323 -3.54 6.40 1.24
N ALA A 324 -2.67 7.08 0.48
CA ALA A 324 -3.09 7.88 -0.67
C ALA A 324 -3.69 7.01 -1.79
N ILE A 325 -3.06 5.89 -2.13
CA ILE A 325 -3.55 4.94 -3.13
C ILE A 325 -4.90 4.35 -2.69
N ARG A 326 -5.06 4.04 -1.41
CA ARG A 326 -6.32 3.57 -0.85
C ARG A 326 -7.46 4.52 -1.19
N ALA A 327 -7.29 5.81 -0.94
CA ALA A 327 -8.29 6.83 -1.22
C ALA A 327 -8.50 7.08 -2.73
N LEU A 328 -7.41 7.09 -3.52
CA LEU A 328 -7.48 7.32 -4.97
C LEU A 328 -8.25 6.23 -5.71
N VAL A 329 -8.05 4.96 -5.34
CA VAL A 329 -8.72 3.82 -6.00
C VAL A 329 -10.22 3.80 -5.67
N THR A 330 -10.64 4.33 -4.53
CA THR A 330 -12.06 4.44 -4.17
C THR A 330 -12.79 5.57 -4.89
N CYS A 331 -12.12 6.34 -5.75
CA CYS A 331 -12.70 7.39 -6.60
C CYS A 331 -13.05 6.89 -8.02
N PRO A 332 -13.85 5.84 -8.22
CA PRO A 332 -14.11 5.32 -9.55
C PRO A 332 -15.07 6.22 -10.32
N ASN A 333 -14.89 6.26 -11.64
CA ASN A 333 -15.84 6.86 -12.54
C ASN A 333 -16.98 5.87 -12.83
N VAL A 334 -18.02 5.89 -12.04
CA VAL A 334 -19.15 4.94 -12.12
C VAL A 334 -19.86 4.99 -13.48
N GLU A 335 -19.89 6.13 -14.16
CA GLU A 335 -20.64 6.31 -15.42
C GLU A 335 -19.88 5.90 -16.68
N LYS A 336 -18.56 5.98 -16.67
CA LYS A 336 -17.69 5.56 -17.79
C LYS A 336 -16.84 4.33 -17.45
N CYS A 337 -17.08 3.74 -16.31
CA CYS A 337 -16.26 2.66 -15.75
C CYS A 337 -16.44 1.35 -16.45
N LYS A 338 -15.91 1.29 -17.56
CA LYS A 338 -15.13 0.11 -17.86
C LYS A 338 -13.72 0.35 -17.26
N GLY A 339 -13.63 0.52 -15.94
CA GLY A 339 -12.47 0.14 -15.25
C GLY A 339 -11.44 1.13 -14.74
N SER A 340 -11.73 2.33 -14.24
CA SER A 340 -10.65 3.16 -13.66
C SER A 340 -10.07 2.56 -12.36
N GLY A 341 -10.89 2.07 -11.43
CA GLY A 341 -10.44 1.32 -10.27
C GLY A 341 -9.79 0.00 -10.67
N THR A 342 -10.41 -0.73 -11.59
CA THR A 342 -9.88 -1.96 -12.18
C THR A 342 -8.49 -1.75 -12.80
N GLU A 343 -8.29 -0.69 -13.56
CA GLU A 343 -7.03 -0.39 -14.23
C GLU A 343 -5.92 -0.11 -13.20
N ALA A 344 -6.17 0.71 -12.20
CA ALA A 344 -5.22 1.00 -11.13
C ALA A 344 -4.84 -0.26 -10.34
N ILE A 345 -5.81 -1.10 -9.98
CA ILE A 345 -5.56 -2.36 -9.27
C ILE A 345 -4.77 -3.33 -10.15
N VAL A 346 -5.09 -3.41 -11.45
CA VAL A 346 -4.34 -4.24 -12.40
C VAL A 346 -2.90 -3.77 -12.54
N ASP A 347 -2.66 -2.46 -12.59
CA ASP A 347 -1.30 -1.91 -12.66
C ASP A 347 -0.49 -2.23 -11.40
N LEU A 348 -1.11 -2.21 -10.22
CA LEU A 348 -0.48 -2.51 -8.94
C LEU A 348 -0.16 -4.00 -8.74
N ILE A 349 -1.08 -4.89 -9.11
CA ILE A 349 -0.94 -6.35 -8.90
C ILE A 349 -0.34 -7.04 -10.12
N GLY A 350 -0.74 -6.63 -11.31
CA GLY A 350 -0.38 -7.31 -12.54
C GLY A 350 -1.54 -8.04 -13.25
N HIS A 351 -1.22 -8.78 -14.34
CA HIS A 351 -2.21 -9.51 -15.11
C HIS A 351 -2.91 -10.61 -14.31
N ARG A 352 -4.14 -10.94 -14.75
CA ARG A 352 -5.08 -11.83 -14.05
C ARG A 352 -4.50 -13.20 -13.68
N ASP A 353 -3.60 -13.73 -14.48
CA ASP A 353 -3.26 -15.15 -14.43
C ASP A 353 -1.88 -15.46 -13.86
N GLU A 354 -1.01 -14.45 -13.67
CA GLU A 354 0.40 -14.72 -13.40
C GLU A 354 0.89 -14.30 -12.00
N ASN A 355 0.14 -13.49 -11.23
CA ASN A 355 0.71 -12.87 -10.03
C ASN A 355 -0.27 -12.71 -8.88
N VAL A 356 -0.76 -13.81 -8.36
CA VAL A 356 -1.43 -13.81 -7.05
C VAL A 356 -0.41 -13.79 -5.91
N ILE A 357 0.78 -14.33 -6.16
CA ILE A 357 1.90 -14.40 -5.22
C ILE A 357 3.14 -13.85 -5.92
N PRO A 358 4.08 -13.22 -5.18
CA PRO A 358 5.17 -12.47 -5.75
C PRO A 358 6.17 -13.35 -6.51
N VAL A 359 6.16 -13.29 -7.82
CA VAL A 359 7.27 -13.80 -8.62
C VAL A 359 7.99 -12.61 -9.26
N ALA A 360 9.19 -12.32 -8.81
CA ALA A 360 10.12 -11.51 -9.57
C ALA A 360 10.61 -12.36 -10.74
N SER A 361 10.12 -12.10 -11.94
CA SER A 361 10.62 -12.78 -13.16
C SER A 361 12.01 -12.23 -13.47
N PHE A 362 13.06 -12.93 -13.00
CA PHE A 362 14.46 -12.54 -13.22
C PHE A 362 14.96 -12.73 -14.66
N TYR A 363 14.17 -13.36 -15.52
CA TYR A 363 14.60 -13.80 -16.83
C TYR A 363 13.89 -13.16 -18.01
N THR A 364 12.99 -12.21 -17.77
CA THR A 364 12.35 -11.44 -18.84
C THR A 364 13.09 -10.12 -19.05
N THR A 365 13.18 -9.69 -20.31
CA THR A 365 13.74 -8.39 -20.69
C THR A 365 12.99 -7.20 -20.08
N GLU A 366 11.75 -7.42 -19.61
CA GLU A 366 10.94 -6.47 -18.87
C GLU A 366 10.68 -7.00 -17.46
N VAL A 367 11.24 -6.33 -16.45
CA VAL A 367 10.98 -6.65 -15.04
C VAL A 367 9.61 -6.09 -14.67
N ARG A 368 8.63 -6.97 -14.58
CA ARG A 368 7.30 -6.61 -14.08
C ARG A 368 7.31 -6.74 -12.55
N LEU A 369 6.98 -5.68 -11.85
CA LEU A 369 6.88 -5.67 -10.40
C LEU A 369 5.43 -5.88 -9.97
N ASN A 370 5.23 -6.86 -9.08
CA ASN A 370 4.02 -6.93 -8.29
C ASN A 370 4.24 -6.14 -6.99
N TYR A 371 3.73 -4.92 -6.93
CA TYR A 371 3.86 -4.04 -5.78
C TYR A 371 3.17 -4.60 -4.54
N PHE A 372 2.02 -5.25 -4.70
CA PHE A 372 1.28 -5.84 -3.58
C PHE A 372 2.06 -6.92 -2.88
N ALA A 373 2.73 -7.75 -3.64
CA ALA A 373 3.60 -8.77 -3.10
C ALA A 373 4.77 -8.21 -2.29
N LYS A 374 5.29 -7.05 -2.70
CA LYS A 374 6.34 -6.36 -1.94
C LYS A 374 5.81 -5.75 -0.65
N LEU A 375 4.59 -5.23 -0.67
CA LEU A 375 3.93 -4.66 0.51
C LEU A 375 3.48 -5.74 1.50
N ASP A 376 2.97 -6.86 1.00
CA ASP A 376 2.56 -8.03 1.78
C ASP A 376 3.71 -8.58 2.64
N GLN A 377 4.92 -8.58 2.09
CA GLN A 377 6.13 -9.06 2.77
C GLN A 377 7.05 -7.91 3.24
N ASP A 378 6.52 -6.71 3.44
CA ASP A 378 7.33 -5.60 3.93
C ASP A 378 7.86 -5.89 5.34
N ARG A 379 9.14 -5.59 5.57
CA ARG A 379 9.79 -5.80 6.87
C ARG A 379 9.17 -4.96 7.99
N ASN A 380 8.57 -3.83 7.64
CA ASN A 380 8.00 -2.92 8.63
C ASN A 380 6.51 -3.23 8.84
N PRO A 381 6.07 -3.58 10.06
CA PRO A 381 4.68 -3.93 10.35
C PRO A 381 3.70 -2.77 10.11
N MET A 382 4.15 -1.51 10.22
CA MET A 382 3.28 -0.35 9.94
C MET A 382 2.90 -0.29 8.45
N VAL A 383 3.82 -0.67 7.55
CA VAL A 383 3.54 -0.73 6.11
C VAL A 383 2.58 -1.88 5.81
N ARG A 384 2.83 -3.08 6.38
CA ARG A 384 1.92 -4.21 6.22
C ARG A 384 0.52 -3.88 6.75
N ARG A 385 0.42 -3.23 7.92
CA ARG A 385 -0.87 -2.80 8.50
C ARG A 385 -1.61 -1.84 7.58
N ALA A 386 -0.94 -0.82 7.05
CA ALA A 386 -1.55 0.11 6.09
C ALA A 386 -2.01 -0.61 4.81
N PHE A 387 -1.18 -1.52 4.30
CA PHE A 387 -1.51 -2.34 3.13
C PHE A 387 -2.73 -3.22 3.35
N PHE A 388 -2.79 -3.97 4.45
CA PHE A 388 -3.94 -4.83 4.74
C PHE A 388 -5.21 -4.04 5.05
N ALA A 389 -5.09 -2.86 5.67
CA ALA A 389 -6.22 -1.95 5.84
C ALA A 389 -6.76 -1.47 4.48
N MET A 390 -5.88 -1.21 3.51
CA MET A 390 -6.26 -0.86 2.14
C MET A 390 -6.99 -2.03 1.45
N ILE A 391 -6.45 -3.25 1.53
CA ILE A 391 -7.08 -4.45 0.96
C ILE A 391 -8.45 -4.70 1.58
N SER A 392 -8.56 -4.62 2.91
CA SER A 392 -9.82 -4.79 3.64
C SER A 392 -10.88 -3.77 3.21
N ASP A 393 -10.49 -2.50 3.10
CA ASP A 393 -11.37 -1.43 2.66
C ASP A 393 -11.89 -1.66 1.23
N TRP A 394 -11.00 -2.03 0.32
CA TRP A 394 -11.40 -2.28 -1.06
C TRP A 394 -12.32 -3.50 -1.21
N MET A 395 -12.06 -4.58 -0.47
CA MET A 395 -12.93 -5.76 -0.49
C MET A 395 -14.33 -5.48 0.08
N ILE A 396 -14.45 -4.52 1.00
CA ILE A 396 -15.74 -4.14 1.60
C ILE A 396 -16.45 -3.08 0.77
N ASN A 397 -15.75 -2.03 0.35
CA ASN A 397 -16.35 -0.77 -0.09
C ASN A 397 -16.27 -0.50 -1.60
N LEU A 398 -15.43 -1.20 -2.40
CA LEU A 398 -15.39 -0.98 -3.83
C LEU A 398 -16.70 -1.39 -4.50
N PRO A 399 -17.28 -0.55 -5.37
CA PRO A 399 -18.51 -0.88 -6.10
C PRO A 399 -18.34 -2.10 -7.01
N ASP A 400 -17.17 -2.24 -7.65
CA ASP A 400 -16.79 -3.33 -8.56
C ASP A 400 -15.96 -4.44 -7.87
N ARG A 401 -16.08 -4.58 -6.54
CA ARG A 401 -15.31 -5.52 -5.73
C ARG A 401 -15.30 -6.96 -6.25
N TYR A 402 -16.39 -7.42 -6.83
CA TYR A 402 -16.50 -8.79 -7.34
C TYR A 402 -15.44 -9.11 -8.41
N ASP A 403 -15.05 -8.13 -9.20
CA ASP A 403 -14.01 -8.29 -10.22
C ASP A 403 -12.62 -8.44 -9.62
N HIS A 404 -12.45 -7.99 -8.36
CA HIS A 404 -11.17 -7.92 -7.67
C HIS A 404 -11.00 -8.95 -6.55
N GLU A 405 -12.09 -9.50 -6.03
CA GLU A 405 -12.05 -10.40 -4.86
C GLU A 405 -11.06 -11.56 -5.01
N SER A 406 -11.02 -12.21 -6.17
CA SER A 406 -10.09 -13.32 -6.40
C SER A 406 -8.61 -12.90 -6.45
N ARG A 407 -8.33 -11.61 -6.68
CA ARG A 407 -6.97 -11.06 -6.71
C ARG A 407 -6.54 -10.50 -5.35
N LEU A 408 -7.48 -9.95 -4.59
CA LEU A 408 -7.23 -9.34 -3.29
C LEU A 408 -7.27 -10.35 -2.14
N LEU A 409 -8.13 -11.38 -2.26
CA LEU A 409 -8.32 -12.39 -1.22
C LEU A 409 -7.04 -13.11 -0.78
N PRO A 410 -6.08 -13.48 -1.65
CA PRO A 410 -4.84 -14.10 -1.21
C PRO A 410 -4.02 -13.23 -0.25
N TYR A 411 -4.00 -11.91 -0.46
CA TYR A 411 -3.32 -10.98 0.43
C TYR A 411 -4.04 -10.86 1.78
N LEU A 412 -5.38 -10.86 1.79
CA LEU A 412 -6.14 -10.89 3.02
C LEU A 412 -5.92 -12.20 3.80
N LEU A 413 -5.84 -13.35 3.11
CA LEU A 413 -5.50 -14.63 3.72
C LEU A 413 -4.06 -14.68 4.22
N SER A 414 -3.12 -14.02 3.54
CA SER A 414 -1.75 -13.84 4.00
C SER A 414 -1.71 -13.10 5.34
N ALA A 415 -2.48 -12.01 5.45
CA ALA A 415 -2.58 -11.22 6.68
C ALA A 415 -3.07 -12.03 7.89
N VAL A 416 -3.88 -13.07 7.70
CA VAL A 416 -4.33 -13.96 8.78
C VAL A 416 -3.16 -14.64 9.49
N SER A 417 -2.07 -14.89 8.78
CA SER A 417 -0.85 -15.53 9.32
C SER A 417 0.28 -14.53 9.59
N ASP A 418 -0.02 -13.22 9.65
CA ASP A 418 0.98 -12.19 9.95
C ASP A 418 1.54 -12.35 11.37
N GLU A 419 2.81 -12.01 11.55
CA GLU A 419 3.51 -12.04 12.83
C GLU A 419 2.94 -11.01 13.82
N ASP A 420 2.38 -9.90 13.31
CA ASP A 420 1.67 -8.90 14.12
C ASP A 420 0.24 -9.39 14.41
N ALA A 421 -0.01 -9.71 15.68
CA ALA A 421 -1.31 -10.22 16.13
C ALA A 421 -2.48 -9.24 15.83
N GLY A 422 -2.22 -7.93 15.78
CA GLY A 422 -3.22 -6.92 15.42
C GLY A 422 -3.64 -7.04 13.96
N ILE A 423 -2.68 -7.22 13.05
CA ILE A 423 -2.95 -7.43 11.62
C ILE A 423 -3.75 -8.71 11.42
N SER A 424 -3.33 -9.81 12.07
CA SER A 424 -4.02 -11.10 11.99
C SER A 424 -5.47 -11.01 12.49
N ALA A 425 -5.70 -10.33 13.61
CA ALA A 425 -7.05 -10.12 14.17
C ALA A 425 -7.94 -9.29 13.25
N ASP A 426 -7.41 -8.20 12.68
CA ASP A 426 -8.14 -7.34 11.73
C ASP A 426 -8.49 -8.09 10.43
N ALA A 427 -7.60 -8.95 9.94
CA ALA A 427 -7.83 -9.79 8.77
C ALA A 427 -8.94 -10.82 9.02
N LEU A 428 -8.92 -11.50 10.17
CA LEU A 428 -9.98 -12.45 10.57
C LEU A 428 -11.34 -11.76 10.69
N LYS A 429 -11.37 -10.55 11.29
CA LYS A 429 -12.58 -9.73 11.38
C LYS A 429 -13.11 -9.34 10.00
N THR A 430 -12.23 -8.90 9.10
CA THR A 430 -12.62 -8.56 7.73
C THR A 430 -13.20 -9.76 6.99
N LEU A 431 -12.56 -10.94 7.10
CA LEU A 431 -13.08 -12.17 6.51
C LEU A 431 -14.45 -12.57 7.07
N GLN A 432 -14.67 -12.35 8.37
CA GLN A 432 -15.98 -12.59 8.99
C GLN A 432 -17.05 -11.65 8.39
N VAL A 433 -16.76 -10.35 8.26
CA VAL A 433 -17.70 -9.37 7.64
C VAL A 433 -18.01 -9.76 6.20
N LEU A 434 -17.01 -10.18 5.42
CA LEU A 434 -17.21 -10.65 4.04
C LEU A 434 -18.05 -11.94 3.99
N GLY A 435 -17.86 -12.84 4.95
CA GLY A 435 -18.66 -14.05 5.08
C GLY A 435 -20.11 -13.78 5.45
N GLU A 436 -20.37 -12.89 6.40
CA GLU A 436 -21.72 -12.46 6.79
C GLU A 436 -22.45 -11.80 5.61
N ARG A 437 -21.73 -10.97 4.85
CA ARG A 437 -22.27 -10.38 3.65
C ARG A 437 -22.57 -11.41 2.56
N TYR A 438 -21.70 -12.40 2.38
CA TYR A 438 -21.92 -13.51 1.46
C TYR A 438 -23.18 -14.29 1.85
N GLU A 439 -23.42 -14.57 3.15
CA GLU A 439 -24.64 -15.21 3.62
C GLU A 439 -25.90 -14.38 3.32
N GLN A 440 -25.82 -13.05 3.42
CA GLN A 440 -26.94 -12.17 3.08
C GLN A 440 -27.23 -12.14 1.58
N GLU A 441 -26.20 -12.12 0.75
CA GLU A 441 -26.32 -12.06 -0.71
C GLU A 441 -26.78 -13.42 -1.32
N HIS A 442 -26.49 -14.56 -0.64
CA HIS A 442 -26.78 -15.93 -1.09
C HIS A 442 -27.68 -16.68 -0.11
N GLY A 443 -28.67 -15.99 0.44
CA GLY A 443 -29.51 -16.52 1.52
C GLY A 443 -30.24 -17.83 1.17
N GLU A 444 -30.72 -17.99 -0.05
CA GLU A 444 -31.42 -19.21 -0.51
C GLU A 444 -30.48 -20.42 -0.51
N ASP A 445 -29.28 -20.29 -1.10
CA ASP A 445 -28.28 -21.35 -1.13
C ASP A 445 -27.85 -21.76 0.29
N ILE A 446 -27.73 -20.79 1.17
CA ILE A 446 -27.36 -21.03 2.59
C ILE A 446 -28.45 -21.78 3.35
N ILE A 447 -29.72 -21.46 3.12
CA ILE A 447 -30.86 -22.16 3.73
C ILE A 447 -30.87 -23.61 3.26
N GLU A 448 -30.69 -23.87 1.97
CA GLU A 448 -30.62 -25.20 1.42
C GLU A 448 -29.51 -26.03 2.06
N ILE A 449 -28.29 -25.47 2.14
CA ILE A 449 -27.14 -26.12 2.78
C ILE A 449 -27.45 -26.46 4.24
N LYS A 450 -28.07 -25.55 4.99
CA LYS A 450 -28.42 -25.74 6.40
C LYS A 450 -29.57 -26.76 6.57
N GLN A 451 -30.56 -26.75 5.66
CA GLN A 451 -31.71 -27.64 5.70
C GLN A 451 -31.33 -29.11 5.56
N TYR A 452 -30.34 -29.44 4.75
CA TYR A 452 -29.86 -30.82 4.59
C TYR A 452 -28.89 -31.25 5.68
N GLY A 453 -28.85 -30.55 6.83
CA GLY A 453 -28.03 -30.93 8.00
C GLY A 453 -26.53 -30.75 7.77
N VAL A 454 -26.18 -30.17 6.66
CA VAL A 454 -24.80 -29.95 6.25
C VAL A 454 -24.37 -28.56 6.69
N ASP A 455 -24.46 -28.21 7.95
CA ASP A 455 -23.71 -27.05 8.47
C ASP A 455 -22.21 -27.29 8.18
N GLY A 456 -22.00 -27.75 6.96
CA GLY A 456 -20.75 -28.18 6.43
C GLY A 456 -19.99 -29.21 7.27
N LYS A 457 -20.66 -30.02 8.07
CA LYS A 457 -20.05 -31.13 8.82
C LYS A 457 -20.35 -32.46 8.14
N ASN A 458 -19.57 -32.78 7.13
CA ASN A 458 -19.62 -34.06 6.49
C ASN A 458 -19.06 -35.11 7.46
N PRO A 459 -19.78 -36.20 7.77
CA PRO A 459 -19.35 -37.26 8.71
C PRO A 459 -18.10 -38.02 8.24
N THR A 460 -17.63 -37.77 7.02
CA THR A 460 -16.41 -38.34 6.45
C THR A 460 -15.16 -37.64 6.95
N TYR A 461 -15.28 -36.39 7.42
CA TYR A 461 -14.16 -35.52 7.74
C TYR A 461 -13.99 -35.23 9.22
N ASN A 462 -12.76 -34.89 9.63
CA ASN A 462 -12.41 -34.69 11.02
C ASN A 462 -12.52 -33.20 11.44
N TYR A 463 -13.67 -32.85 12.02
CA TYR A 463 -13.90 -31.53 12.60
C TYR A 463 -13.65 -31.44 14.11
N ARG A 464 -13.27 -32.54 14.77
CA ARG A 464 -13.10 -32.59 16.21
C ARG A 464 -11.73 -32.14 16.69
N ALA A 465 -10.70 -32.34 15.87
CA ALA A 465 -9.35 -31.92 16.21
C ALA A 465 -9.23 -30.37 16.20
N PRO A 466 -8.51 -29.80 17.17
CA PRO A 466 -8.31 -28.35 17.22
C PRO A 466 -7.62 -27.87 15.95
N LEU A 467 -8.02 -26.69 15.47
CA LEU A 467 -7.37 -26.05 14.32
C LEU A 467 -6.03 -25.42 14.74
N PRO A 468 -5.05 -25.37 13.84
CA PRO A 468 -3.78 -24.70 14.12
C PRO A 468 -3.98 -23.17 14.25
N ALA A 469 -3.03 -22.52 14.91
CA ALA A 469 -3.02 -21.06 14.96
C ALA A 469 -3.00 -20.46 13.54
N PRO A 470 -3.71 -19.34 13.31
CA PRO A 470 -4.45 -18.52 14.29
C PRO A 470 -5.92 -18.95 14.55
N PHE A 471 -6.38 -20.05 14.01
CA PHE A 471 -7.78 -20.51 14.08
C PHE A 471 -8.15 -21.23 15.39
N VAL A 472 -7.41 -20.98 16.47
CA VAL A 472 -7.64 -21.62 17.76
C VAL A 472 -9.02 -21.34 18.38
N ALA A 473 -9.64 -20.23 18.00
CA ALA A 473 -11.00 -19.89 18.43
C ALA A 473 -12.09 -20.82 17.85
N GLY A 474 -11.75 -21.60 16.84
CA GLY A 474 -12.63 -22.57 16.21
C GLY A 474 -12.75 -22.44 14.70
N ARG A 475 -13.70 -23.20 14.17
CA ARG A 475 -14.00 -23.29 12.75
C ARG A 475 -14.59 -21.96 12.22
N PRO A 476 -14.10 -21.41 11.09
CA PRO A 476 -14.67 -20.21 10.50
C PRO A 476 -16.16 -20.36 10.15
N SER A 477 -16.91 -19.26 10.10
CA SER A 477 -18.34 -19.26 9.77
C SER A 477 -18.61 -19.89 8.40
N LEU A 478 -19.83 -20.37 8.18
CA LEU A 478 -20.20 -21.00 6.90
C LEU A 478 -20.04 -20.03 5.74
N GLY A 479 -20.54 -18.78 5.88
CA GLY A 479 -20.43 -17.78 4.82
C GLY A 479 -18.99 -17.44 4.49
N THR A 480 -18.11 -17.31 5.48
CA THR A 480 -16.69 -17.08 5.25
C THR A 480 -16.03 -18.22 4.48
N ARG A 481 -16.34 -19.46 4.85
CA ARG A 481 -15.82 -20.64 4.14
C ARG A 481 -16.30 -20.70 2.70
N LEU A 482 -17.59 -20.48 2.45
CA LEU A 482 -18.16 -20.47 1.10
C LEU A 482 -17.59 -19.31 0.26
N PHE A 483 -17.41 -18.15 0.86
CA PHE A 483 -16.77 -17.00 0.21
C PHE A 483 -15.36 -17.34 -0.29
N VAL A 484 -14.53 -17.93 0.55
CA VAL A 484 -13.15 -18.32 0.20
C VAL A 484 -13.16 -19.48 -0.82
N ARG A 485 -13.96 -20.53 -0.60
CA ARG A 485 -14.08 -21.70 -1.49
C ARG A 485 -14.40 -21.32 -2.93
N GLY A 486 -15.35 -20.43 -3.12
CA GLY A 486 -15.75 -19.99 -4.46
C GLY A 486 -14.65 -19.33 -5.29
N ARG A 487 -13.59 -18.88 -4.62
CA ARG A 487 -12.46 -18.14 -5.23
C ARG A 487 -11.15 -18.91 -5.22
N ALA A 488 -11.02 -19.92 -4.36
CA ALA A 488 -9.79 -20.65 -4.09
C ALA A 488 -9.12 -21.25 -5.33
N ARG A 489 -9.91 -21.78 -6.29
CA ARG A 489 -9.38 -22.37 -7.53
C ARG A 489 -8.51 -21.42 -8.34
N ARG A 490 -8.71 -20.11 -8.21
CA ARG A 490 -7.97 -19.11 -8.99
C ARG A 490 -6.56 -18.88 -8.46
N PHE A 491 -6.31 -19.18 -7.17
CA PHE A 491 -5.02 -18.91 -6.53
C PHE A 491 -4.34 -20.14 -5.89
N LEU A 492 -5.03 -21.28 -5.76
CA LEU A 492 -4.44 -22.49 -5.18
C LEU A 492 -3.25 -23.00 -5.99
N ASN A 493 -3.37 -23.13 -7.31
CA ASN A 493 -2.28 -23.59 -8.16
C ASN A 493 -1.06 -22.65 -8.15
N PRO A 494 -1.20 -21.31 -8.21
CA PRO A 494 -0.10 -20.39 -7.93
C PRO A 494 0.57 -20.64 -6.58
N ILE A 495 -0.17 -20.83 -5.48
CA ILE A 495 0.40 -21.13 -4.16
C ILE A 495 1.23 -22.42 -4.21
N LEU A 496 0.68 -23.49 -4.80
CA LEU A 496 1.40 -24.76 -4.92
C LEU A 496 2.67 -24.67 -5.77
N ARG A 497 2.70 -23.79 -6.78
CA ARG A 497 3.92 -23.51 -7.56
C ARG A 497 4.97 -22.76 -6.72
N GLU A 498 4.56 -21.81 -5.90
CA GLU A 498 5.47 -21.04 -5.04
C GLU A 498 6.13 -21.88 -3.93
N LEU A 499 5.52 -23.01 -3.55
CA LEU A 499 6.16 -23.99 -2.64
C LEU A 499 7.43 -24.61 -3.24
N ALA A 500 7.58 -24.59 -4.55
CA ALA A 500 8.77 -25.06 -5.24
C ALA A 500 9.75 -23.90 -5.61
N ASN A 501 9.51 -22.69 -5.11
CA ASN A 501 10.36 -21.54 -5.38
C ASN A 501 11.76 -21.74 -4.76
N TRP A 502 12.78 -21.16 -5.39
CA TRP A 502 14.15 -21.23 -4.89
C TRP A 502 14.40 -20.34 -3.65
N GLN A 503 13.56 -19.31 -3.43
CA GLN A 503 13.67 -18.39 -2.30
C GLN A 503 12.95 -18.94 -1.06
N ASP A 504 13.67 -19.07 0.06
CA ASP A 504 13.15 -19.60 1.33
C ASP A 504 11.97 -18.76 1.86
N ALA A 505 12.09 -17.44 1.82
CA ALA A 505 11.03 -16.53 2.26
C ALA A 505 9.72 -16.72 1.47
N THR A 506 9.82 -16.96 0.15
CA THR A 506 8.66 -17.22 -0.70
C THR A 506 8.01 -18.56 -0.38
N ARG A 507 8.81 -19.60 -0.15
CA ARG A 507 8.29 -20.92 0.26
C ARG A 507 7.59 -20.84 1.61
N ALA A 508 8.21 -20.19 2.61
CA ALA A 508 7.63 -20.00 3.93
C ALA A 508 6.29 -19.24 3.88
N HIS A 509 6.23 -18.20 3.07
CA HIS A 509 4.99 -17.47 2.83
C HIS A 509 3.92 -18.36 2.19
N ALA A 510 4.25 -19.10 1.15
CA ALA A 510 3.34 -20.00 0.45
C ALA A 510 2.78 -21.10 1.36
N VAL A 511 3.60 -21.70 2.24
CA VAL A 511 3.15 -22.71 3.20
C VAL A 511 2.14 -22.13 4.19
N ARG A 512 2.41 -20.95 4.75
CA ARG A 512 1.49 -20.27 5.67
C ARG A 512 0.16 -19.94 4.99
N LEU A 513 0.22 -19.44 3.76
CA LEU A 513 -0.97 -19.16 2.97
C LEU A 513 -1.75 -20.44 2.62
N LEU A 514 -1.06 -21.53 2.24
CA LEU A 514 -1.69 -22.82 1.99
C LEU A 514 -2.42 -23.34 3.23
N LYS A 515 -1.82 -23.23 4.41
CA LYS A 515 -2.45 -23.59 5.68
C LYS A 515 -3.79 -22.88 5.88
N CYS A 516 -3.84 -21.57 5.64
CA CYS A 516 -5.08 -20.79 5.72
C CYS A 516 -6.11 -21.28 4.68
N VAL A 517 -5.70 -21.49 3.44
CA VAL A 517 -6.60 -21.98 2.38
C VAL A 517 -7.20 -23.32 2.75
N LEU A 518 -6.41 -24.28 3.30
CA LEU A 518 -6.90 -25.58 3.72
C LEU A 518 -7.97 -25.48 4.79
N VAL A 519 -7.82 -24.57 5.77
CA VAL A 519 -8.82 -24.36 6.84
C VAL A 519 -10.15 -23.84 6.29
N TYR A 520 -10.12 -22.95 5.29
CA TYR A 520 -11.35 -22.41 4.70
C TYR A 520 -11.97 -23.33 3.65
N CYS A 521 -11.15 -23.99 2.84
CA CYS A 521 -11.63 -24.83 1.73
C CYS A 521 -12.17 -26.19 2.20
N GLU A 522 -11.63 -26.73 3.30
CA GLU A 522 -12.05 -28.02 3.85
C GLU A 522 -12.16 -29.13 2.76
N GLU A 523 -13.31 -29.81 2.66
CA GLU A 523 -13.53 -30.92 1.74
C GLU A 523 -13.39 -30.55 0.24
N THR A 524 -13.53 -29.28 -0.13
CA THR A 524 -13.39 -28.86 -1.53
C THR A 524 -11.97 -29.04 -2.07
N ILE A 525 -10.97 -29.15 -1.18
CA ILE A 525 -9.58 -29.43 -1.56
C ILE A 525 -9.41 -30.82 -2.21
N THR A 526 -10.35 -31.73 -2.00
CA THR A 526 -10.29 -33.10 -2.57
C THR A 526 -10.15 -33.11 -4.09
N VAL A 527 -10.66 -32.09 -4.77
CA VAL A 527 -10.54 -31.95 -6.24
C VAL A 527 -9.08 -31.79 -6.67
N ASP A 528 -8.28 -31.10 -5.87
CA ASP A 528 -6.89 -30.76 -6.15
C ASP A 528 -5.89 -31.58 -5.33
N VAL A 529 -6.38 -32.64 -4.62
CA VAL A 529 -5.57 -33.42 -3.68
C VAL A 529 -4.35 -34.06 -4.32
N HIS A 530 -4.43 -34.47 -5.58
CA HIS A 530 -3.30 -35.09 -6.31
C HIS A 530 -2.17 -34.08 -6.56
N VAL A 531 -2.49 -32.82 -6.90
CA VAL A 531 -1.47 -31.78 -7.07
C VAL A 531 -0.90 -31.40 -5.71
N LEU A 532 -1.76 -31.27 -4.69
CA LEU A 532 -1.38 -30.92 -3.33
C LEU A 532 -0.42 -31.96 -2.72
N VAL A 533 -0.78 -33.24 -2.74
CA VAL A 533 0.07 -34.32 -2.18
C VAL A 533 1.40 -34.42 -2.91
N ASN A 534 1.41 -34.36 -4.24
CA ASN A 534 2.64 -34.36 -5.00
C ASN A 534 3.53 -33.13 -4.68
N THR A 535 2.93 -31.98 -4.44
CA THR A 535 3.67 -30.76 -4.06
C THR A 535 4.23 -30.89 -2.65
N LEU A 536 3.46 -31.40 -1.69
CA LEU A 536 3.95 -31.69 -0.33
C LEU A 536 5.16 -32.64 -0.35
N LEU A 537 5.06 -33.74 -1.10
CA LEU A 537 6.14 -34.70 -1.25
C LEU A 537 7.43 -34.07 -1.81
N ARG A 538 7.30 -33.15 -2.77
CA ARG A 538 8.46 -32.46 -3.35
C ARG A 538 9.10 -31.46 -2.39
N THR A 539 8.29 -30.75 -1.62
CA THR A 539 8.77 -29.67 -0.74
C THR A 539 9.33 -30.20 0.57
N TRP A 540 8.86 -31.38 1.03
CA TRP A 540 9.15 -31.94 2.34
C TRP A 540 10.64 -32.19 2.61
N GLY A 541 11.38 -32.62 1.61
CA GLY A 541 12.79 -32.95 1.75
C GLY A 541 13.75 -31.77 1.57
N GLY A 542 13.26 -30.57 1.26
CA GLY A 542 14.11 -29.47 0.85
C GLY A 542 14.47 -28.47 1.94
N ASP A 543 13.69 -28.39 3.01
CA ASP A 543 13.84 -27.31 4.01
C ASP A 543 13.33 -27.73 5.39
N HIS A 544 14.26 -27.90 6.34
CA HIS A 544 13.92 -28.29 7.70
C HIS A 544 13.14 -27.23 8.48
N GLU A 545 13.30 -25.95 8.16
CA GLU A 545 12.60 -24.86 8.84
C GLU A 545 11.10 -24.84 8.50
N LEU A 546 10.72 -25.31 7.32
CA LEU A 546 9.33 -25.36 6.87
C LEU A 546 8.57 -26.61 7.31
N LEU A 547 9.28 -27.63 7.81
CA LEU A 547 8.64 -28.91 8.21
C LEU A 547 7.49 -28.76 9.20
N PRO A 548 7.54 -27.90 10.22
CA PRO A 548 6.42 -27.75 11.15
C PRO A 548 5.12 -27.31 10.47
N GLU A 549 5.19 -26.34 9.55
CA GLU A 549 4.04 -25.87 8.79
C GLU A 549 3.58 -26.88 7.74
N LEU A 550 4.51 -27.54 7.06
CA LEU A 550 4.19 -28.60 6.09
C LEU A 550 3.46 -29.77 6.77
N ARG A 551 3.87 -30.15 7.99
CA ARG A 551 3.19 -31.16 8.82
C ARG A 551 1.76 -30.75 9.15
N GLN A 552 1.54 -29.48 9.48
CA GLN A 552 0.18 -28.95 9.69
C GLN A 552 -0.65 -28.98 8.40
N CYS A 553 -0.05 -28.64 7.25
CA CYS A 553 -0.74 -28.73 5.96
C CYS A 553 -1.11 -30.18 5.60
N ALA A 554 -0.22 -31.14 5.86
CA ALA A 554 -0.51 -32.57 5.65
C ALA A 554 -1.62 -33.05 6.59
N ASP A 555 -1.58 -32.71 7.88
CA ASP A 555 -2.63 -33.02 8.85
C ASP A 555 -3.99 -32.44 8.41
N LEU A 556 -4.04 -31.16 8.03
CA LEU A 556 -5.27 -30.53 7.51
C LEU A 556 -5.78 -31.19 6.23
N THR A 557 -4.87 -31.59 5.33
CA THR A 557 -5.23 -32.33 4.12
C THR A 557 -5.87 -33.68 4.49
N GLY A 558 -5.30 -34.42 5.43
CA GLY A 558 -5.86 -35.66 5.93
C GLY A 558 -7.23 -35.49 6.58
N ARG A 559 -7.49 -34.37 7.25
CA ARG A 559 -8.80 -34.05 7.86
C ARG A 559 -9.91 -33.91 6.84
N PHE A 560 -9.61 -33.32 5.69
CA PHE A 560 -10.60 -32.87 4.73
C PHE A 560 -10.54 -33.58 3.37
N ALA A 561 -9.57 -34.46 3.14
CA ALA A 561 -9.51 -35.34 1.97
C ALA A 561 -9.82 -36.80 2.37
N ALA A 562 -10.64 -37.46 1.58
CA ALA A 562 -10.94 -38.88 1.85
C ALA A 562 -9.71 -39.75 1.61
N PRO A 563 -9.38 -40.73 2.50
CA PRO A 563 -8.22 -41.62 2.35
C PRO A 563 -8.12 -42.28 0.97
N ARG A 564 -9.24 -42.70 0.41
CA ARG A 564 -9.32 -43.28 -0.94
C ARG A 564 -8.76 -42.42 -2.05
N THR A 565 -8.62 -41.08 -1.85
CA THR A 565 -8.14 -40.16 -2.87
C THR A 565 -6.64 -39.91 -2.80
N TYR A 566 -6.04 -39.92 -1.60
CA TYR A 566 -4.62 -39.67 -1.41
C TYR A 566 -3.77 -40.95 -1.20
N LEU A 567 -4.35 -42.02 -0.62
CA LEU A 567 -3.60 -43.23 -0.36
C LEU A 567 -3.01 -43.88 -1.63
N PRO A 568 -3.76 -44.03 -2.73
CA PRO A 568 -3.16 -44.64 -3.92
C PRO A 568 -1.90 -43.89 -4.42
N LEU A 569 -1.88 -42.57 -4.30
CA LEU A 569 -0.73 -41.74 -4.69
C LEU A 569 0.49 -41.99 -3.80
N LEU A 570 0.27 -42.15 -2.50
CA LEU A 570 1.33 -42.39 -1.52
C LEU A 570 1.84 -43.84 -1.55
N LEU A 571 0.93 -44.80 -1.61
CA LEU A 571 1.29 -46.21 -1.61
C LEU A 571 2.05 -46.60 -2.87
N SER A 572 1.67 -46.07 -4.04
CA SER A 572 2.43 -46.22 -5.27
C SER A 572 3.85 -45.68 -5.12
N ARG A 573 3.99 -44.48 -4.48
CA ARG A 573 5.31 -43.87 -4.21
C ARG A 573 6.15 -44.70 -3.23
N ILE A 574 5.53 -45.25 -2.20
CA ILE A 574 6.20 -46.11 -1.20
C ILE A 574 6.66 -47.40 -1.85
N ARG A 575 5.85 -48.00 -2.73
CA ARG A 575 6.18 -49.25 -3.45
C ARG A 575 7.32 -49.06 -4.50
N GLY A 576 7.54 -47.78 -4.92
CA GLY A 576 8.54 -47.48 -5.94
C GLY A 576 8.07 -47.72 -7.37
N ASP A 577 6.74 -47.67 -7.61
CA ASP A 577 6.17 -47.84 -8.94
C ASP A 577 6.67 -46.71 -9.87
N SER A 578 7.41 -47.11 -10.92
CA SER A 578 8.25 -46.23 -11.73
C SER A 578 7.49 -45.22 -12.63
N ASP A 579 6.19 -45.44 -12.84
CA ASP A 579 5.40 -44.58 -13.74
C ASP A 579 4.96 -43.22 -13.10
N VAL A 580 5.20 -43.03 -11.79
CA VAL A 580 4.77 -41.84 -11.04
C VAL A 580 5.98 -41.03 -10.51
N VAL A 581 7.19 -41.33 -10.93
CA VAL A 581 8.39 -40.59 -10.49
C VAL A 581 8.44 -39.23 -11.15
N VAL A 582 7.74 -38.28 -10.55
CA VAL A 582 8.05 -36.86 -10.79
C VAL A 582 9.39 -36.57 -10.10
N PRO A 583 10.43 -36.16 -10.81
CA PRO A 583 11.73 -35.88 -10.19
C PRO A 583 11.52 -34.88 -9.04
N LEU A 584 12.03 -35.21 -7.85
CA LEU A 584 12.23 -34.20 -6.81
C LEU A 584 13.13 -33.14 -7.43
N ALA A 585 12.64 -31.90 -7.55
CA ALA A 585 13.45 -30.83 -8.10
C ALA A 585 14.72 -30.75 -7.26
N ALA A 586 15.85 -30.95 -7.91
CA ALA A 586 17.18 -30.83 -7.31
C ALA A 586 17.41 -29.35 -6.93
N THR A 587 16.96 -28.96 -5.74
CA THR A 587 17.22 -27.63 -5.17
C THR A 587 18.60 -27.52 -4.54
N THR A 588 19.31 -28.63 -4.43
CA THR A 588 20.74 -28.65 -4.04
C THR A 588 21.37 -29.89 -4.65
N GLY A 589 22.20 -29.74 -5.64
CA GLY A 589 23.14 -30.64 -6.32
C GLY A 589 23.35 -32.12 -5.93
N GLY A 590 22.38 -32.75 -5.24
CA GLY A 590 22.40 -34.15 -4.83
C GLY A 590 21.18 -34.87 -5.40
N SER A 591 21.41 -35.94 -6.14
CA SER A 591 20.39 -36.91 -6.52
C SER A 591 19.73 -37.44 -5.22
N ALA A 592 18.45 -37.11 -4.97
CA ALA A 592 17.72 -37.68 -3.85
C ALA A 592 17.69 -39.19 -4.00
N THR A 593 18.25 -39.93 -3.04
CA THR A 593 18.26 -41.39 -3.05
C THR A 593 16.84 -41.93 -2.93
N ALA A 594 16.57 -43.12 -3.51
CA ALA A 594 15.25 -43.76 -3.36
C ALA A 594 14.85 -43.90 -1.89
N ALA A 595 15.80 -44.18 -1.00
CA ALA A 595 15.58 -44.22 0.45
C ALA A 595 15.06 -42.90 1.02
N SER A 596 15.59 -41.74 0.58
CA SER A 596 15.11 -40.42 1.02
C SER A 596 13.68 -40.16 0.54
N GLN A 597 13.33 -40.58 -0.66
CA GLN A 597 11.98 -40.43 -1.20
C GLN A 597 10.97 -41.30 -0.46
N THR A 598 11.34 -42.52 -0.09
CA THR A 598 10.52 -43.41 0.71
C THR A 598 10.29 -42.88 2.13
N ALA A 599 11.35 -42.32 2.76
CA ALA A 599 11.23 -41.69 4.08
C ALA A 599 10.24 -40.53 4.06
N VAL A 600 10.34 -39.64 3.08
CA VAL A 600 9.41 -38.51 2.88
C VAL A 600 7.98 -39.01 2.67
N ALA A 601 7.77 -40.01 1.83
CA ALA A 601 6.43 -40.55 1.60
C ALA A 601 5.81 -41.16 2.87
N LEU A 602 6.60 -41.83 3.70
CA LEU A 602 6.17 -42.39 4.99
C LEU A 602 5.85 -41.29 6.02
N GLU A 603 6.65 -40.21 6.07
CA GLU A 603 6.35 -39.09 6.96
C GLU A 603 5.07 -38.36 6.54
N VAL A 604 4.88 -38.08 5.26
CA VAL A 604 3.66 -37.45 4.74
C VAL A 604 2.45 -38.35 5.03
N LEU A 605 2.59 -39.67 4.83
CA LEU A 605 1.55 -40.63 5.19
C LEU A 605 1.17 -40.56 6.69
N HIS A 606 2.16 -40.49 7.58
CA HIS A 606 1.94 -40.36 9.02
C HIS A 606 1.02 -39.16 9.35
N TYR A 607 1.32 -37.96 8.83
CA TYR A 607 0.54 -36.75 9.13
C TYR A 607 -0.84 -36.74 8.45
N LEU A 608 -0.98 -37.29 7.24
CA LEU A 608 -2.29 -37.45 6.60
C LEU A 608 -3.19 -38.44 7.40
N LEU A 609 -2.63 -39.53 7.88
CA LEU A 609 -3.35 -40.50 8.76
C LEU A 609 -3.70 -39.85 10.09
N GLN A 610 -2.82 -39.04 10.66
CA GLN A 610 -3.08 -38.32 11.91
C GLN A 610 -4.30 -37.38 11.79
N GLY A 611 -4.42 -36.67 10.66
CA GLY A 611 -5.56 -35.79 10.40
C GLY A 611 -6.87 -36.53 10.12
N SER A 612 -6.81 -37.69 9.51
CA SER A 612 -7.99 -38.41 9.03
C SER A 612 -8.82 -39.01 10.16
N LEU A 613 -10.12 -39.27 9.91
CA LEU A 613 -10.96 -40.00 10.82
C LEU A 613 -10.62 -41.50 10.80
N ASP A 614 -10.47 -42.11 11.99
CA ASP A 614 -10.13 -43.51 12.16
C ASP A 614 -11.03 -44.44 11.33
N LYS A 615 -12.34 -44.23 11.36
CA LYS A 615 -13.33 -45.03 10.61
C LYS A 615 -13.16 -44.99 9.11
N MET A 616 -12.56 -43.91 8.58
CA MET A 616 -12.34 -43.74 7.13
C MET A 616 -11.02 -44.34 6.68
N VAL A 617 -10.04 -44.47 7.59
CA VAL A 617 -8.74 -45.11 7.32
C VAL A 617 -8.81 -46.61 7.50
N LEU A 618 -9.61 -47.09 8.46
CA LEU A 618 -9.69 -48.53 8.86
C LEU A 618 -9.82 -49.49 7.66
N PRO A 619 -10.68 -49.24 6.64
CA PRO A 619 -10.81 -50.14 5.49
C PRO A 619 -9.53 -50.25 4.65
N HIS A 620 -8.63 -49.26 4.74
CA HIS A 620 -7.40 -49.19 3.96
C HIS A 620 -6.15 -49.68 4.73
N VAL A 621 -6.30 -50.01 6.04
CA VAL A 621 -5.16 -50.46 6.86
C VAL A 621 -4.46 -51.68 6.26
N PRO A 622 -5.15 -52.69 5.72
CA PRO A 622 -4.48 -53.85 5.09
C PRO A 622 -3.57 -53.41 3.92
N ASP A 623 -4.06 -52.54 3.03
CA ASP A 623 -3.30 -52.08 1.88
C ASP A 623 -2.08 -51.24 2.28
N ILE A 624 -2.23 -50.43 3.37
CA ILE A 624 -1.14 -49.66 3.94
C ILE A 624 -0.06 -50.60 4.51
N LEU A 625 -0.48 -51.55 5.32
CA LEU A 625 0.44 -52.53 5.93
C LEU A 625 1.18 -53.37 4.88
N GLU A 626 0.49 -53.82 3.83
CA GLU A 626 1.10 -54.50 2.71
C GLU A 626 2.19 -53.66 2.05
N ALA A 627 1.91 -52.37 1.80
CA ALA A 627 2.87 -51.50 1.15
C ALA A 627 4.11 -51.21 2.01
N ILE A 628 3.95 -51.00 3.34
CA ILE A 628 5.06 -50.68 4.23
C ILE A 628 5.85 -51.91 4.68
N ALA A 629 5.26 -53.10 4.56
CA ALA A 629 5.93 -54.36 4.89
C ALA A 629 6.73 -54.98 3.73
N LEU A 630 6.85 -54.28 2.62
CA LEU A 630 7.68 -54.72 1.50
C LEU A 630 9.13 -54.93 1.95
N GLN A 631 9.72 -56.07 1.56
CA GLN A 631 11.11 -56.41 1.90
C GLN A 631 12.08 -55.33 1.44
N SER A 632 11.81 -54.72 0.27
CA SER A 632 12.61 -53.61 -0.28
C SER A 632 12.68 -52.38 0.62
N ILE A 633 11.66 -52.16 1.49
CA ILE A 633 11.60 -51.06 2.47
C ILE A 633 12.26 -51.48 3.79
N LEU A 634 11.99 -52.69 4.24
CA LEU A 634 12.50 -53.25 5.50
C LEU A 634 14.04 -53.38 5.46
N ASP A 635 14.62 -53.69 4.30
CA ASP A 635 16.07 -53.87 4.09
C ASP A 635 16.80 -52.53 3.96
N LEU A 636 16.10 -51.36 3.89
CA LEU A 636 16.74 -50.05 3.85
C LEU A 636 17.42 -49.73 5.18
N GLU A 637 18.74 -49.55 5.15
CA GLU A 637 19.52 -49.23 6.37
C GLU A 637 19.41 -47.74 6.79
N SER A 638 18.71 -46.91 6.01
CA SER A 638 18.53 -45.49 6.30
C SER A 638 17.78 -45.27 7.65
N LYS A 639 18.40 -44.46 8.51
CA LYS A 639 17.81 -44.09 9.81
C LYS A 639 16.48 -43.35 9.64
N ASP A 640 16.41 -42.48 8.61
CA ASP A 640 15.23 -41.66 8.33
C ASP A 640 14.05 -42.55 7.91
N VAL A 641 14.30 -43.57 7.08
CA VAL A 641 13.25 -44.53 6.69
C VAL A 641 12.76 -45.32 7.91
N LYS A 642 13.68 -45.80 8.74
CA LYS A 642 13.30 -46.58 9.97
C LYS A 642 12.49 -45.72 10.95
N LEU A 643 12.86 -44.43 11.10
CA LEU A 643 12.13 -43.49 11.95
C LEU A 643 10.72 -43.21 11.40
N ALA A 644 10.63 -42.85 10.10
CA ALA A 644 9.36 -42.57 9.45
C ALA A 644 8.43 -43.78 9.41
N LEU A 645 8.97 -44.98 9.19
CA LEU A 645 8.24 -46.24 9.26
C LEU A 645 7.70 -46.48 10.67
N GLY A 646 8.53 -46.29 11.70
CA GLY A 646 8.11 -46.40 13.09
C GLY A 646 6.98 -45.45 13.46
N GLN A 647 7.05 -44.19 12.97
CA GLN A 647 6.00 -43.19 13.17
C GLN A 647 4.69 -43.57 12.48
N ALA A 648 4.75 -44.06 11.23
CA ALA A 648 3.58 -44.52 10.49
C ALA A 648 2.90 -45.73 11.19
N LEU A 649 3.70 -46.72 11.61
CA LEU A 649 3.20 -47.88 12.35
C LEU A 649 2.58 -47.49 13.69
N LEU A 650 3.21 -46.59 14.45
CA LEU A 650 2.67 -46.08 15.70
C LEU A 650 1.32 -45.37 15.47
N GLN A 651 1.17 -44.63 14.39
CA GLN A 651 -0.12 -43.98 14.08
C GLN A 651 -1.21 -44.99 13.73
N ILE A 652 -0.87 -46.03 12.99
CA ILE A 652 -1.82 -47.13 12.69
C ILE A 652 -2.21 -47.87 13.98
N THR A 653 -1.24 -48.15 14.84
CA THR A 653 -1.52 -48.80 16.15
C THR A 653 -2.48 -47.98 16.99
N LYS A 654 -2.23 -46.68 17.15
CA LYS A 654 -3.12 -45.75 17.85
C LYS A 654 -4.54 -45.72 17.26
N LEU A 655 -4.64 -45.77 15.93
CA LEU A 655 -5.92 -45.82 15.22
C LEU A 655 -6.67 -47.10 15.56
N LEU A 656 -6.01 -48.25 15.52
CA LEU A 656 -6.61 -49.56 15.87
C LEU A 656 -7.04 -49.62 17.34
N GLU A 657 -6.20 -49.11 18.25
CA GLU A 657 -6.53 -49.03 19.69
C GLU A 657 -7.79 -48.19 19.94
N ARG A 658 -7.88 -47.00 19.33
CA ARG A 658 -9.06 -46.11 19.45
C ARG A 658 -10.31 -46.78 18.89
N THR A 659 -10.18 -47.48 17.78
CA THR A 659 -11.31 -48.19 17.16
C THR A 659 -11.78 -49.34 18.01
N LEU A 660 -10.87 -50.11 18.57
CA LEU A 660 -11.19 -51.23 19.47
C LEU A 660 -11.86 -50.74 20.76
N ALA A 661 -11.33 -49.66 21.36
CA ALA A 661 -11.93 -49.04 22.54
C ALA A 661 -13.36 -48.54 22.28
N ALA A 662 -13.60 -47.95 21.10
CA ALA A 662 -14.94 -47.51 20.70
C ALA A 662 -15.91 -48.72 20.54
N HIS A 663 -15.45 -49.83 19.97
CA HIS A 663 -16.25 -51.04 19.84
C HIS A 663 -16.57 -51.68 21.18
N THR A 664 -15.62 -51.75 22.13
CA THR A 664 -15.84 -52.26 23.47
C THR A 664 -16.85 -51.43 24.26
N LEU A 665 -16.81 -50.12 24.15
CA LEU A 665 -17.80 -49.24 24.79
C LEU A 665 -19.20 -49.40 24.19
N LEU A 666 -19.33 -49.59 22.87
CA LEU A 666 -20.62 -49.84 22.22
C LEU A 666 -21.20 -51.23 22.53
N SER A 667 -20.37 -52.25 22.79
CA SER A 667 -20.81 -53.58 23.15
C SER A 667 -21.16 -53.72 24.65
N SER A 668 -20.73 -52.77 25.48
CA SER A 668 -21.03 -52.70 26.91
C SER A 668 -22.21 -51.78 27.27
N ALA A 669 -22.71 -51.00 26.33
CA ALA A 669 -23.91 -50.16 26.44
C ALA A 669 -25.12 -50.85 25.81
#